data_18c4909a7b6db7d734c1401475130202
#
_entry.id   18c4909a7b6db7d734c1401475130202
#
_cell.length_a   1.000
_cell.length_b   1.000
_cell.length_c   1.000
_cell.angle_alpha   90.00
_cell.angle_beta   90.00
_cell.angle_gamma   90.00
#
_symmetry.space_group_name_H-M   'P 1'
#
loop_
_entity.id
_entity.type
_entity.pdbx_description
1 polymer ?
#
loop_
_entity_poly.entity_id
_entity_poly.type
_entity_poly.pdbx_seq_one_letter_code
_entity_poly.pdbx_strand_id
1 'polypeptide(L)'
;MSLFPAYSNENVTESSNDNVSQQLREDNTSANWLSNSSFQTYVQSQTLVVDISSDSSDNDLSTSKDVPTSNTSSHENKHSYYNSIKLDKLHTSEERKKISKHTKKRKKERRSSSKKKDKYEYERDVANVYFEDKHRDRGNSTVNTLCSRARPYYNVGQKYLGFVSYKQIKKNIYQRYHAYNIDLAEKTKKKDIIIKREITTINKNEQIPSWCTNLEEEQTLKTREYNEKLMENPKNIKLWLEYIEFQDTLAKFQKHQLAKNIQRSTVLRKLSIVEKALEKNSDCIELLKLKLRFMGEISPADEFSKEIETLVNKDTGNIILWQALIMATQGSVAMCTVPKVLDLYTKCFCILRQRSRTSPRIYDERLLEMLYQCLIFLRHTGLWEQMWETIRLNLILNLNLNRDSLVFKKIIDEKKLIGMEEVVLMSRLPLNQLWLRTESLRENCHWISVSKEELELVGDSRRFVIPEDVADFVHPIISRDSNFRMAIYSLLVLKIPLLPTRNCILKNLGLKEFSWGVDSSEVLFPFAYPIVGEMAGHKKRKALIHGILEGHLTSGPQYLKFHPAQEPYLDFIRETFHTIADSLPNLERNNIYVWWLRFERLLVFLSKDEPLKYDNKGKKLKSVLKEFLKKDVNRNNLHFYKEYALIEREMGRFESCINILETAIQSNCTCPSMISDHEEKAALFNLYRTLFETLLNTETYKESHKEKILNVIKYMVPESTDTQLLLVEKYLRDCVNNFLKTEPMSKDIDTFFLPNLDSDIIVCYTLFLYVKNNNIEEVINIYKCCIEHCKEVPHLQEMLYESELVILQLHYENFPDLDNNLNKTLYDMLELYPDNFYALSIYAHKQSELPSWKINNTKSEFSVWKALSLCLAGRKRTHFLMQLGHDAAYASLNKLLSLHRIFARTPEIRSCPLLWRIYMLLLREYNLCEKKGEEVYHESVALCPWARNIYIDAAEVAPQLLTQIQDVIREKELRMHVTPEELNILRGHL
;
A
#
# COMPACT_ATOMS: atom_id res chain seq x y z
N MET A 1 -10.50 -33.11 -2.86
CA MET A 1 -10.51 -33.96 -1.64
C MET A 1 -11.74 -33.62 -0.83
N SER A 2 -12.60 -34.56 -0.55
CA SER A 2 -13.72 -34.32 0.36
C SER A 2 -13.17 -34.11 1.77
N LEU A 3 -13.64 -33.07 2.44
CA LEU A 3 -13.30 -32.78 3.84
C LEU A 3 -13.76 -33.88 4.85
N PHE A 4 -14.36 -34.93 4.35
CA PHE A 4 -14.92 -36.03 5.14
C PHE A 4 -14.38 -37.36 4.63
N PRO A 5 -13.57 -38.06 5.41
CA PRO A 5 -13.00 -39.40 5.04
C PRO A 5 -14.02 -40.52 4.95
N ALA A 6 -15.32 -40.26 5.06
CA ALA A 6 -16.39 -41.27 5.05
C ALA A 6 -16.96 -41.60 3.65
N TYR A 7 -16.44 -40.98 2.60
CA TYR A 7 -16.86 -41.32 1.23
C TYR A 7 -15.72 -41.96 0.43
N SER A 8 -15.29 -43.11 0.83
CA SER A 8 -14.58 -44.05 -0.04
C SER A 8 -15.60 -44.77 -0.88
N ASN A 9 -15.56 -44.59 -2.18
CA ASN A 9 -16.32 -45.42 -3.12
C ASN A 9 -15.86 -46.86 -3.02
N GLU A 10 -16.60 -47.69 -2.38
CA GLU A 10 -16.50 -49.10 -2.59
C GLU A 10 -17.34 -49.48 -3.83
N ASN A 11 -16.67 -50.16 -4.75
CA ASN A 11 -17.18 -50.65 -6.02
C ASN A 11 -18.47 -51.45 -5.83
N VAL A 12 -19.55 -51.00 -6.48
CA VAL A 12 -20.73 -51.81 -6.68
C VAL A 12 -20.64 -52.39 -8.09
N THR A 13 -20.38 -53.66 -8.14
CA THR A 13 -20.52 -54.50 -9.32
C THR A 13 -21.97 -54.52 -9.75
N GLU A 14 -22.18 -54.34 -11.04
CA GLU A 14 -23.45 -54.47 -11.75
C GLU A 14 -24.10 -55.83 -11.52
N SER A 15 -25.37 -55.86 -11.20
CA SER A 15 -26.30 -56.89 -11.65
C SER A 15 -27.71 -56.31 -11.79
N SER A 16 -28.22 -56.58 -12.97
CA SER A 16 -29.47 -56.20 -13.58
C SER A 16 -30.74 -56.67 -12.84
N ASN A 17 -31.78 -55.95 -13.06
CA ASN A 17 -33.19 -56.31 -13.38
C ASN A 17 -34.27 -55.95 -12.37
N ASP A 18 -35.19 -55.21 -12.96
CA ASP A 18 -36.64 -55.24 -12.97
C ASP A 18 -37.49 -54.70 -11.82
N ASN A 19 -38.15 -53.65 -12.22
CA ASN A 19 -39.59 -53.32 -12.06
C ASN A 19 -40.29 -53.36 -10.70
N VAL A 20 -41.01 -52.30 -10.52
CA VAL A 20 -42.41 -52.22 -10.00
C VAL A 20 -42.60 -51.42 -8.72
N SER A 21 -43.35 -50.36 -8.93
CA SER A 21 -44.34 -49.69 -8.09
C SER A 21 -43.92 -48.87 -6.88
N GLN A 22 -44.25 -47.65 -7.08
CA GLN A 22 -44.69 -46.65 -6.11
C GLN A 22 -45.19 -47.20 -4.80
N GLN A 23 -44.58 -46.80 -3.72
CA GLN A 23 -45.27 -46.36 -2.50
C GLN A 23 -44.38 -45.38 -1.75
N LEU A 24 -44.96 -44.21 -1.57
CA LEU A 24 -44.51 -43.17 -0.69
C LEU A 24 -44.30 -43.74 0.70
N ARG A 25 -43.06 -43.89 1.12
CA ARG A 25 -42.69 -43.89 2.52
C ARG A 25 -41.60 -42.85 2.70
N GLU A 26 -41.97 -41.80 3.42
CA GLU A 26 -41.04 -40.92 4.07
C GLU A 26 -40.19 -41.73 5.03
N ASP A 27 -39.08 -42.25 4.56
CA ASP A 27 -38.11 -42.85 5.44
C ASP A 27 -37.20 -41.77 5.97
N ASN A 28 -37.40 -41.45 7.22
CA ASN A 28 -36.48 -40.76 8.09
C ASN A 28 -35.12 -41.48 8.16
N THR A 29 -34.35 -41.47 7.09
CA THR A 29 -32.96 -41.98 7.06
C THR A 29 -31.93 -40.94 7.53
N SER A 30 -32.37 -39.75 7.92
CA SER A 30 -31.49 -38.70 8.45
C SER A 30 -31.10 -38.85 9.93
N ALA A 31 -31.69 -39.82 10.64
CA ALA A 31 -31.50 -39.96 12.09
C ALA A 31 -30.43 -40.99 12.52
N ASN A 32 -30.03 -41.88 11.64
CA ASN A 32 -29.12 -42.99 12.06
C ASN A 32 -27.65 -42.56 12.31
N TRP A 33 -27.20 -41.50 11.75
CA TRP A 33 -25.86 -40.97 12.06
C TRP A 33 -25.79 -40.20 13.39
N LEU A 34 -26.95 -39.69 13.86
CA LEU A 34 -27.10 -39.03 15.16
C LEU A 34 -27.09 -40.05 16.34
N SER A 35 -27.25 -41.34 16.07
CA SER A 35 -27.22 -42.40 17.11
C SER A 35 -25.81 -42.88 17.43
N ASN A 36 -24.78 -42.38 16.78
CA ASN A 36 -23.38 -42.71 17.10
C ASN A 36 -23.00 -42.08 18.45
N SER A 37 -22.44 -42.87 19.36
CA SER A 37 -22.11 -42.46 20.73
C SER A 37 -21.18 -41.24 20.82
N SER A 38 -20.32 -41.05 19.84
CA SER A 38 -19.47 -39.85 19.73
C SER A 38 -20.24 -38.58 19.36
N PHE A 39 -21.37 -38.71 18.69
CA PHE A 39 -22.26 -37.62 18.34
C PHE A 39 -23.25 -37.26 19.45
N GLN A 40 -23.69 -38.27 20.21
CA GLN A 40 -24.57 -38.02 21.35
C GLN A 40 -23.93 -37.18 22.43
N THR A 41 -22.63 -37.35 22.67
CA THR A 41 -21.88 -36.46 23.59
C THR A 41 -21.77 -35.02 23.08
N TYR A 42 -21.66 -34.82 21.78
CA TYR A 42 -21.60 -33.49 21.18
C TYR A 42 -22.96 -32.79 21.16
N VAL A 43 -24.03 -33.52 20.85
CA VAL A 43 -25.39 -32.96 20.85
C VAL A 43 -25.83 -32.62 22.26
N GLN A 44 -25.48 -33.46 23.26
CA GLN A 44 -25.76 -33.16 24.65
C GLN A 44 -25.00 -31.93 25.17
N SER A 45 -23.77 -31.70 24.69
CA SER A 45 -23.02 -30.53 25.05
C SER A 45 -23.56 -29.24 24.35
N GLN A 46 -24.13 -29.38 23.16
CA GLN A 46 -24.76 -28.25 22.47
C GLN A 46 -26.16 -27.93 23.02
N THR A 47 -26.94 -28.91 23.40
CA THR A 47 -28.24 -28.65 24.03
C THR A 47 -28.10 -28.01 25.41
N LEU A 48 -27.06 -28.37 26.16
CA LEU A 48 -26.74 -27.68 27.42
C LEU A 48 -26.29 -26.22 27.22
N VAL A 49 -25.75 -25.88 26.06
CA VAL A 49 -25.39 -24.50 25.70
C VAL A 49 -26.58 -23.71 25.18
N VAL A 50 -27.60 -24.41 24.61
CA VAL A 50 -28.82 -23.75 24.09
C VAL A 50 -29.86 -23.54 25.18
N ASP A 51 -29.90 -24.37 26.22
CA ASP A 51 -30.79 -24.19 27.36
C ASP A 51 -30.34 -23.14 28.37
N ILE A 52 -29.13 -22.57 28.20
CA ILE A 52 -28.73 -21.37 28.89
C ILE A 52 -29.37 -20.20 28.14
N SER A 53 -30.50 -19.77 28.62
CA SER A 53 -31.19 -18.58 28.13
C SER A 53 -30.24 -17.45 27.83
N SER A 54 -30.53 -16.70 26.79
CA SER A 54 -29.73 -15.68 26.13
C SER A 54 -29.21 -14.53 26.97
N ASP A 55 -29.31 -14.61 28.31
CA ASP A 55 -28.92 -13.51 29.21
C ASP A 55 -27.69 -13.78 30.07
N SER A 56 -27.00 -14.87 29.90
CA SER A 56 -25.75 -15.11 30.60
C SER A 56 -24.67 -15.58 29.64
N SER A 57 -24.06 -14.63 28.97
CA SER A 57 -22.72 -14.80 28.46
C SER A 57 -21.78 -14.96 29.65
N ASP A 58 -21.22 -16.05 29.88
CA ASP A 58 -20.20 -16.36 30.88
C ASP A 58 -20.62 -17.43 31.88
N ASN A 59 -20.77 -18.62 31.40
CA ASN A 59 -20.68 -19.76 32.25
C ASN A 59 -19.73 -20.80 31.66
N ASP A 60 -18.47 -20.50 31.79
CA ASP A 60 -17.44 -21.53 31.89
C ASP A 60 -17.55 -22.18 33.27
N LEU A 61 -18.52 -23.00 33.42
CA LEU A 61 -18.59 -23.92 34.53
C LEU A 61 -17.83 -25.21 34.15
N SER A 62 -16.53 -25.11 34.28
CA SER A 62 -15.72 -26.30 34.49
C SER A 62 -16.03 -26.81 35.90
N THR A 63 -16.99 -27.66 36.02
CA THR A 63 -17.10 -28.57 37.17
C THR A 63 -15.99 -29.60 37.06
N SER A 64 -14.89 -29.29 37.72
CA SER A 64 -13.94 -30.32 38.10
C SER A 64 -14.59 -31.27 39.07
N LYS A 65 -14.88 -32.47 38.65
CA LYS A 65 -15.01 -33.60 39.54
C LYS A 65 -13.73 -34.41 39.49
N ASP A 66 -13.22 -34.59 40.67
CA ASP A 66 -12.08 -35.36 41.05
C ASP A 66 -11.95 -36.69 40.33
N VAL A 67 -10.78 -36.99 39.84
CA VAL A 67 -10.27 -38.33 39.62
C VAL A 67 -8.82 -38.36 40.08
N PRO A 68 -8.43 -39.38 40.81
CA PRO A 68 -7.19 -39.40 41.55
C PRO A 68 -5.97 -39.73 40.69
N THR A 69 -4.93 -39.03 41.02
CA THR A 69 -3.51 -39.40 40.95
C THR A 69 -3.05 -40.55 40.10
N SER A 70 -2.28 -40.26 39.10
CA SER A 70 -1.04 -40.98 38.87
C SER A 70 0.04 -39.98 38.39
N ASN A 71 1.12 -40.03 39.15
CA ASN A 71 2.34 -39.27 38.94
C ASN A 71 2.96 -39.58 37.58
N THR A 72 3.37 -38.53 36.85
CA THR A 72 4.73 -38.45 36.26
C THR A 72 5.00 -37.06 35.74
N SER A 73 5.92 -36.44 36.39
CA SER A 73 6.97 -35.51 35.89
C SER A 73 6.73 -34.69 34.63
N SER A 74 6.45 -33.43 34.80
CA SER A 74 7.01 -32.35 34.00
C SER A 74 7.00 -31.05 34.79
N HIS A 75 7.88 -30.99 35.75
CA HIS A 75 8.27 -29.74 36.40
C HIS A 75 9.43 -29.17 35.60
N GLU A 76 9.20 -28.21 34.73
CA GLU A 76 10.32 -27.34 34.27
C GLU A 76 9.95 -25.97 33.68
N ASN A 77 8.72 -25.54 33.75
CA ASN A 77 8.41 -24.20 33.19
C ASN A 77 7.71 -23.20 34.12
N LYS A 78 7.79 -23.42 35.42
CA LYS A 78 7.21 -22.43 36.38
C LYS A 78 8.24 -21.61 37.17
N HIS A 79 9.53 -21.83 36.98
CA HIS A 79 10.58 -21.14 37.76
C HIS A 79 11.13 -19.87 37.15
N SER A 80 10.94 -19.61 35.86
CA SER A 80 11.53 -18.42 35.19
C SER A 80 10.85 -17.09 35.57
N TYR A 81 9.55 -17.14 35.91
CA TYR A 81 8.83 -15.91 36.23
C TYR A 81 8.99 -15.40 37.67
N TYR A 82 9.36 -16.29 38.58
CA TYR A 82 9.56 -15.89 39.99
C TYR A 82 10.97 -15.37 40.30
N ASN A 83 11.97 -15.70 39.53
CA ASN A 83 13.35 -15.32 39.74
C ASN A 83 13.67 -13.87 39.35
N SER A 84 12.90 -13.28 38.43
CA SER A 84 13.07 -11.85 38.06
C SER A 84 12.60 -10.86 39.13
N ILE A 85 11.78 -11.33 40.08
CA ILE A 85 11.27 -10.47 41.19
C ILE A 85 12.19 -10.49 42.41
N LYS A 86 13.15 -11.42 42.49
CA LYS A 86 14.08 -11.52 43.61
C LYS A 86 15.35 -10.67 43.46
N LEU A 87 15.68 -10.18 42.29
CA LEU A 87 16.92 -9.41 42.08
C LEU A 87 16.86 -7.96 42.52
N ASP A 88 15.66 -7.40 42.74
CA ASP A 88 15.51 -6.03 43.19
C ASP A 88 15.53 -5.85 44.74
N LYS A 89 15.99 -6.85 45.49
CA LYS A 89 16.00 -6.80 46.94
C LYS A 89 17.39 -6.56 47.60
N LEU A 90 18.40 -6.28 46.83
CA LEU A 90 19.76 -6.06 47.35
C LEU A 90 20.21 -4.61 47.16
N HIS A 91 19.51 -3.67 47.78
CA HIS A 91 20.07 -2.36 48.07
C HIS A 91 19.72 -1.92 49.51
N THR A 92 20.74 -1.91 50.32
CA THR A 92 20.95 -1.20 51.57
C THR A 92 19.78 -1.21 52.59
N SER A 93 20.02 -2.00 53.64
CA SER A 93 19.10 -2.28 54.72
C SER A 93 18.78 -1.12 55.68
N GLU A 94 19.49 -0.01 55.63
CA GLU A 94 19.34 1.08 56.61
C GLU A 94 18.38 2.19 56.19
N GLU A 95 18.37 2.61 54.97
CA GLU A 95 17.40 3.61 54.48
C GLU A 95 15.97 3.09 54.37
N ARG A 96 15.78 1.77 54.19
CA ARG A 96 14.43 1.18 54.16
C ARG A 96 13.71 1.13 55.50
N LYS A 97 14.45 1.16 56.64
CA LYS A 97 13.84 1.17 57.96
C LYS A 97 13.20 2.54 58.30
N LYS A 98 13.77 3.64 57.85
CA LYS A 98 13.18 4.99 58.05
C LYS A 98 11.93 5.23 57.22
N ILE A 99 11.93 4.78 55.96
CA ILE A 99 10.79 4.94 55.04
C ILE A 99 9.62 4.01 55.41
N SER A 100 9.91 2.82 55.97
CA SER A 100 8.87 1.89 56.42
C SER A 100 8.10 2.34 57.68
N LYS A 101 8.75 3.11 58.58
CA LYS A 101 8.10 3.65 59.75
C LYS A 101 7.14 4.80 59.43
N HIS A 102 7.49 5.67 58.48
CA HIS A 102 6.61 6.76 58.05
C HIS A 102 5.39 6.27 57.27
N THR A 103 5.55 5.27 56.46
CA THR A 103 4.43 4.66 55.70
C THR A 103 3.50 3.85 56.60
N LYS A 104 3.99 3.20 57.66
CA LYS A 104 3.14 2.51 58.62
C LYS A 104 2.30 3.48 59.45
N LYS A 105 2.83 4.64 59.84
CA LYS A 105 2.12 5.66 60.61
C LYS A 105 1.00 6.31 59.78
N ARG A 106 1.26 6.67 58.52
CA ARG A 106 0.24 7.18 57.62
C ARG A 106 -0.84 6.13 57.26
N LYS A 107 -0.47 4.85 57.23
CA LYS A 107 -1.43 3.77 56.97
C LYS A 107 -2.35 3.52 58.14
N LYS A 108 -1.86 3.77 59.37
CA LYS A 108 -2.65 3.64 60.62
C LYS A 108 -3.66 4.78 60.75
N GLU A 109 -3.27 6.02 60.45
CA GLU A 109 -4.18 7.19 60.50
C GLU A 109 -5.26 7.13 59.42
N ARG A 110 -4.95 6.64 58.22
CA ARG A 110 -5.96 6.46 57.16
C ARG A 110 -6.91 5.28 57.40
N ARG A 111 -6.44 4.21 58.06
CA ARG A 111 -7.30 3.11 58.47
C ARG A 111 -8.27 3.51 59.58
N SER A 112 -7.88 4.41 60.49
CA SER A 112 -8.77 4.89 61.53
C SER A 112 -9.85 5.85 61.00
N SER A 113 -9.53 6.70 60.00
CA SER A 113 -10.52 7.61 59.41
C SER A 113 -11.50 6.88 58.46
N SER A 114 -11.02 5.86 57.72
CA SER A 114 -11.91 5.06 56.88
C SER A 114 -12.82 4.12 57.67
N LYS A 115 -12.30 3.54 58.78
CA LYS A 115 -13.12 2.68 59.64
C LYS A 115 -14.27 3.46 60.32
N LYS A 116 -14.07 4.73 60.71
CA LYS A 116 -15.13 5.55 61.29
C LYS A 116 -16.22 5.92 60.27
N LYS A 117 -15.84 6.20 59.02
CA LYS A 117 -16.82 6.47 57.96
C LYS A 117 -17.57 5.20 57.55
N ASP A 118 -16.84 4.08 57.36
CA ASP A 118 -17.41 2.82 56.99
C ASP A 118 -18.39 2.29 58.05
N LYS A 119 -18.08 2.57 59.37
CA LYS A 119 -18.93 2.16 60.48
C LYS A 119 -20.24 2.98 60.55
N TYR A 120 -20.17 4.26 60.17
CA TYR A 120 -21.33 5.12 60.17
C TYR A 120 -22.27 4.87 58.99
N GLU A 121 -21.70 4.57 57.83
CA GLU A 121 -22.46 4.15 56.62
C GLU A 121 -23.02 2.74 56.80
N TYR A 122 -22.28 1.83 57.43
CA TYR A 122 -22.69 0.45 57.64
C TYR A 122 -23.92 0.36 58.59
N GLU A 123 -23.96 1.18 59.63
CA GLU A 123 -25.12 1.23 60.53
C GLU A 123 -26.39 1.79 59.84
N ARG A 124 -26.20 2.69 58.86
CA ARG A 124 -27.34 3.19 58.04
C ARG A 124 -27.77 2.20 56.96
N ASP A 125 -26.82 1.46 56.44
CA ASP A 125 -27.04 0.58 55.26
C ASP A 125 -27.61 -0.78 55.65
N VAL A 126 -27.72 -1.11 56.95
CA VAL A 126 -28.39 -2.35 57.42
C VAL A 126 -29.83 -2.47 56.94
N ALA A 127 -30.48 -1.33 56.65
CA ALA A 127 -31.84 -1.29 56.16
C ALA A 127 -31.94 -1.44 54.61
N ASN A 128 -30.83 -1.37 53.91
CA ASN A 128 -30.77 -1.44 52.44
C ASN A 128 -30.05 -2.67 51.96
N VAL A 129 -30.76 -3.50 51.25
CA VAL A 129 -30.27 -4.77 50.74
C VAL A 129 -29.38 -4.63 49.47
N TYR A 130 -29.48 -3.52 48.77
CA TYR A 130 -28.88 -3.33 47.47
C TYR A 130 -27.80 -2.24 47.49
N PHE A 131 -26.66 -2.58 46.89
CA PHE A 131 -25.51 -1.67 46.73
C PHE A 131 -25.18 -1.60 45.21
N GLU A 132 -24.99 -0.41 44.66
CA GLU A 132 -24.55 -0.19 43.32
C GLU A 132 -23.00 -0.13 43.23
N ASP A 133 -22.38 -0.96 42.43
CA ASP A 133 -20.95 -0.87 42.14
C ASP A 133 -20.66 0.20 41.08
N LYS A 134 -20.26 1.38 41.55
CA LYS A 134 -19.94 2.53 40.67
C LYS A 134 -18.66 2.36 39.88
N HIS A 135 -17.82 1.41 40.21
CA HIS A 135 -16.54 1.24 39.55
C HIS A 135 -16.59 0.24 38.37
N ARG A 136 -17.69 -0.49 38.23
CA ARG A 136 -17.89 -1.48 37.14
C ARG A 136 -16.65 -2.32 36.87
N ASP A 137 -16.03 -2.80 37.88
CA ASP A 137 -14.80 -3.55 37.78
C ASP A 137 -15.10 -4.94 37.24
N ARG A 138 -14.48 -5.23 36.08
CA ARG A 138 -14.59 -6.55 35.45
C ARG A 138 -14.20 -7.70 36.38
N GLY A 139 -13.27 -7.46 37.30
CA GLY A 139 -12.92 -8.39 38.33
C GLY A 139 -14.09 -8.77 39.22
N ASN A 140 -15.02 -7.87 39.48
CA ASN A 140 -16.19 -8.12 40.32
C ASN A 140 -17.27 -8.91 39.59
N SER A 141 -17.43 -8.73 38.33
CA SER A 141 -18.42 -9.48 37.54
C SER A 141 -18.01 -10.91 37.26
N THR A 142 -16.73 -11.16 37.17
CA THR A 142 -16.19 -12.53 36.97
C THR A 142 -15.93 -13.28 38.25
N VAL A 143 -16.11 -12.61 39.33
CA VAL A 143 -15.78 -13.15 40.64
C VAL A 143 -16.83 -14.06 41.12
N ASN A 144 -16.43 -15.17 41.50
CA ASN A 144 -17.09 -15.84 42.56
C ASN A 144 -17.23 -14.91 43.75
N THR A 145 -18.37 -14.23 43.82
CA THR A 145 -18.67 -13.18 44.81
C THR A 145 -18.57 -13.69 46.24
N LEU A 146 -18.63 -15.02 46.44
CA LEU A 146 -18.49 -15.71 47.71
C LEU A 146 -17.02 -15.87 48.15
N CYS A 147 -16.07 -15.51 47.31
CA CYS A 147 -14.65 -15.58 47.64
C CYS A 147 -14.23 -14.37 48.47
N SER A 148 -14.00 -14.54 49.72
CA SER A 148 -13.57 -13.51 50.68
C SER A 148 -12.11 -13.03 50.47
N ARG A 149 -11.33 -13.75 49.64
CA ARG A 149 -9.92 -13.40 49.41
C ARG A 149 -9.77 -12.40 48.27
N ALA A 150 -8.97 -11.37 48.48
CA ALA A 150 -8.56 -10.43 47.44
C ALA A 150 -7.90 -11.17 46.28
N ARG A 151 -8.33 -10.89 45.07
CA ARG A 151 -7.91 -11.64 43.91
C ARG A 151 -6.56 -11.21 43.41
N PRO A 152 -5.65 -12.18 43.21
CA PRO A 152 -4.32 -11.88 42.71
C PRO A 152 -4.33 -11.22 41.33
N TYR A 153 -5.21 -11.68 40.42
CA TYR A 153 -5.27 -11.16 39.08
C TYR A 153 -5.75 -9.69 39.01
N TYR A 154 -6.51 -9.26 39.94
CA TYR A 154 -6.96 -7.90 40.05
C TYR A 154 -5.81 -6.89 40.15
N ASN A 155 -4.79 -7.24 40.91
CA ASN A 155 -3.57 -6.46 41.03
C ASN A 155 -2.66 -6.64 39.81
N VAL A 156 -2.68 -7.80 39.20
CA VAL A 156 -1.89 -8.16 38.01
C VAL A 156 -2.44 -7.47 36.78
N GLY A 157 -3.76 -7.51 36.53
CA GLY A 157 -4.39 -6.84 35.42
C GLY A 157 -4.12 -5.34 35.37
N GLN A 158 -4.09 -4.69 36.51
CA GLN A 158 -3.75 -3.26 36.58
C GLN A 158 -2.26 -2.97 36.29
N LYS A 159 -1.38 -3.90 36.54
CA LYS A 159 0.04 -3.76 36.20
C LYS A 159 0.30 -3.94 34.72
N TYR A 160 -0.37 -4.91 34.11
CA TYR A 160 -0.15 -5.26 32.69
C TYR A 160 -0.84 -4.33 31.72
N LEU A 161 -1.98 -3.77 32.07
CA LEU A 161 -2.73 -2.90 31.17
C LEU A 161 -2.27 -1.44 31.18
N GLY A 162 -1.20 -1.09 31.90
CA GLY A 162 -0.68 0.27 31.95
C GLY A 162 -1.65 1.30 32.54
N PHE A 163 -2.76 0.83 33.14
CA PHE A 163 -3.72 1.71 33.78
C PHE A 163 -3.13 2.33 35.04
N VAL A 164 -3.64 3.51 35.34
CA VAL A 164 -3.33 4.25 36.56
C VAL A 164 -3.25 3.30 37.75
N SER A 165 -2.14 3.32 38.44
CA SER A 165 -1.86 2.34 39.50
C SER A 165 -3.04 2.26 40.47
N TYR A 166 -3.33 1.07 40.94
CA TYR A 166 -4.38 0.85 41.96
C TYR A 166 -4.31 1.81 43.17
N LYS A 167 -3.11 2.33 43.46
CA LYS A 167 -2.92 3.36 44.49
C LYS A 167 -3.53 4.72 44.14
N GLN A 168 -3.64 5.04 42.83
CA GLN A 168 -4.27 6.28 42.38
C GLN A 168 -5.79 6.16 42.31
N ILE A 169 -6.32 4.98 41.95
CA ILE A 169 -7.77 4.70 42.02
C ILE A 169 -8.27 4.76 43.47
N LYS A 170 -7.46 4.29 44.43
CA LYS A 170 -7.80 4.44 45.86
C LYS A 170 -7.78 5.88 46.39
N LYS A 171 -7.18 6.79 45.66
CA LYS A 171 -7.24 8.23 45.97
C LYS A 171 -8.52 8.91 45.53
N ASN A 172 -9.29 8.25 44.68
CA ASN A 172 -10.57 8.77 44.24
C ASN A 172 -11.60 8.60 45.38
N ILE A 173 -12.25 9.68 45.63
CA ILE A 173 -13.20 9.98 46.70
C ILE A 173 -14.46 9.08 46.66
N TYR A 174 -14.57 8.20 45.66
CA TYR A 174 -15.75 7.40 45.45
C TYR A 174 -15.63 6.03 46.12
N GLN A 175 -16.61 5.70 46.94
CA GLN A 175 -16.76 4.35 47.48
C GLN A 175 -17.13 3.39 46.36
N ARG A 176 -16.65 2.16 46.43
CA ARG A 176 -16.92 1.14 45.43
C ARG A 176 -18.38 0.73 45.40
N TYR A 177 -18.98 0.63 46.58
CA TYR A 177 -20.38 0.26 46.75
C TYR A 177 -21.13 1.40 47.42
N HIS A 178 -22.27 1.74 46.88
CA HIS A 178 -23.18 2.73 47.46
C HIS A 178 -24.48 2.05 47.86
N ALA A 179 -24.98 2.34 49.05
CA ALA A 179 -26.28 1.87 49.43
C ALA A 179 -27.38 2.52 48.56
N TYR A 180 -28.27 1.70 48.07
CA TYR A 180 -29.44 2.18 47.30
C TYR A 180 -30.47 2.78 48.27
N ASN A 181 -30.17 3.93 48.83
CA ASN A 181 -31.02 4.68 49.73
C ASN A 181 -31.27 6.06 49.11
N ILE A 182 -32.52 6.47 49.08
CA ILE A 182 -32.99 7.74 48.50
C ILE A 182 -32.23 8.93 49.14
N ASP A 183 -32.04 8.92 50.42
CA ASP A 183 -31.31 10.00 51.16
C ASP A 183 -29.81 10.10 50.81
N LEU A 184 -29.17 8.99 50.50
CA LEU A 184 -27.77 8.92 50.02
C LEU A 184 -27.64 9.29 48.56
N ALA A 185 -28.60 8.93 47.74
CA ALA A 185 -28.65 9.33 46.33
C ALA A 185 -28.84 10.83 46.16
N GLU A 186 -29.60 11.48 47.04
CA GLU A 186 -29.74 12.94 47.05
C GLU A 186 -28.47 13.67 47.55
N LYS A 187 -27.75 13.09 48.50
CA LYS A 187 -26.48 13.64 48.96
C LYS A 187 -25.37 13.50 47.88
N THR A 188 -25.37 12.42 47.12
CA THR A 188 -24.43 12.28 45.98
C THR A 188 -24.80 13.24 44.84
N LYS A 189 -26.09 13.42 44.52
CA LYS A 189 -26.55 14.43 43.55
C LYS A 189 -26.13 15.84 43.96
N LYS A 190 -26.24 16.19 45.26
CA LYS A 190 -25.76 17.48 45.76
C LYS A 190 -24.25 17.68 45.65
N LYS A 191 -23.42 16.62 45.81
CA LYS A 191 -21.97 16.70 45.58
C LYS A 191 -21.65 16.88 44.10
N ASP A 192 -22.34 16.15 43.23
CA ASP A 192 -22.16 16.29 41.76
C ASP A 192 -22.61 17.69 41.30
N ILE A 193 -23.64 18.27 41.91
CA ILE A 193 -24.10 19.65 41.65
C ILE A 193 -23.07 20.69 42.16
N ILE A 194 -22.37 20.44 43.25
CA ILE A 194 -21.32 21.34 43.75
C ILE A 194 -20.12 21.32 42.83
N ILE A 195 -19.69 20.15 42.34
CA ILE A 195 -18.63 20.02 41.35
C ILE A 195 -19.02 20.70 40.03
N LYS A 196 -20.26 20.54 39.59
CA LYS A 196 -20.80 21.26 38.44
C LYS A 196 -20.85 22.79 38.64
N ARG A 197 -21.13 23.28 39.87
CA ARG A 197 -21.09 24.72 40.17
C ARG A 197 -19.68 25.31 40.21
N GLU A 198 -18.67 24.57 40.62
CA GLU A 198 -17.26 25.00 40.56
C GLU A 198 -16.76 25.09 39.14
N ILE A 199 -17.19 24.16 38.24
CA ILE A 199 -16.85 24.20 36.80
C ILE A 199 -17.60 25.35 36.10
N THR A 200 -18.84 25.64 36.47
CA THR A 200 -19.62 26.73 35.85
C THR A 200 -19.21 28.14 36.30
N THR A 201 -18.47 28.31 37.41
CA THR A 201 -17.95 29.61 37.80
C THR A 201 -16.69 30.02 37.04
N ILE A 202 -16.03 29.12 36.38
CA ILE A 202 -14.79 29.39 35.61
C ILE A 202 -15.08 29.93 34.20
N ASN A 203 -16.22 29.56 33.58
CA ASN A 203 -16.55 30.01 32.24
C ASN A 203 -17.99 30.53 32.15
N LYS A 204 -18.17 31.80 32.44
CA LYS A 204 -19.50 32.45 32.33
C LYS A 204 -19.93 32.75 30.88
N ASN A 205 -19.12 32.50 29.87
CA ASN A 205 -19.39 32.83 28.46
C ASN A 205 -19.33 31.64 27.49
N GLU A 206 -19.05 30.43 27.94
CA GLU A 206 -19.15 29.25 27.07
C GLU A 206 -20.35 28.41 27.53
N GLN A 207 -21.26 28.17 26.58
CA GLN A 207 -22.33 27.20 26.76
C GLN A 207 -21.69 25.86 27.12
N ILE A 208 -22.11 25.27 28.24
CA ILE A 208 -21.64 23.94 28.66
C ILE A 208 -21.95 22.98 27.51
N PRO A 209 -20.94 22.31 26.95
CA PRO A 209 -21.20 21.37 25.89
C PRO A 209 -22.20 20.33 26.38
N SER A 210 -23.27 20.10 25.64
CA SER A 210 -24.37 19.22 26.02
C SER A 210 -23.93 17.75 26.23
N TRP A 211 -22.71 17.39 25.82
CA TRP A 211 -22.12 16.05 26.02
C TRP A 211 -21.99 15.65 27.51
N CYS A 212 -22.05 16.59 28.41
CA CYS A 212 -22.04 16.30 29.86
C CYS A 212 -23.39 15.84 30.41
N THR A 213 -24.49 16.07 29.67
CA THR A 213 -25.83 15.79 30.14
C THR A 213 -26.64 14.87 29.24
N ASN A 214 -26.56 15.02 27.92
CA ASN A 214 -27.37 14.25 26.97
C ASN A 214 -26.64 14.08 25.63
N LEU A 215 -25.66 13.19 25.58
CA LEU A 215 -24.91 12.88 24.37
C LEU A 215 -25.84 12.40 23.23
N GLU A 216 -26.92 11.69 23.55
CA GLU A 216 -27.91 11.20 22.59
C GLU A 216 -28.75 12.36 22.00
N GLU A 217 -29.07 13.39 22.80
CA GLU A 217 -29.76 14.57 22.29
C GLU A 217 -28.88 15.40 21.34
N GLU A 218 -27.60 15.57 21.65
CA GLU A 218 -26.67 16.24 20.74
C GLU A 218 -26.53 15.51 19.42
N GLN A 219 -26.47 14.19 19.46
CA GLN A 219 -26.42 13.35 18.26
C GLN A 219 -27.70 13.46 17.44
N THR A 220 -28.86 13.48 18.08
CA THR A 220 -30.14 13.65 17.39
C THR A 220 -30.27 15.04 16.80
N LEU A 221 -29.82 16.09 17.49
CA LEU A 221 -29.78 17.46 16.98
C LEU A 221 -28.87 17.57 15.74
N LYS A 222 -27.65 17.08 15.80
CA LYS A 222 -26.74 17.09 14.63
C LYS A 222 -27.30 16.28 13.46
N THR A 223 -27.91 15.13 13.74
CA THR A 223 -28.57 14.34 12.70
C THR A 223 -29.72 15.12 12.05
N ARG A 224 -30.48 15.87 12.84
CA ARG A 224 -31.54 16.73 12.34
C ARG A 224 -30.98 17.88 11.50
N GLU A 225 -29.95 18.55 11.97
CA GLU A 225 -29.26 19.62 11.22
C GLU A 225 -28.76 19.14 9.85
N TYR A 226 -28.12 17.94 9.80
CA TYR A 226 -27.69 17.37 8.52
C TYR A 226 -28.89 17.09 7.61
N ASN A 227 -29.97 16.54 8.13
CA ASN A 227 -31.17 16.27 7.34
C ASN A 227 -31.81 17.57 6.83
N GLU A 228 -31.89 18.63 7.64
CA GLU A 228 -32.42 19.94 7.23
C GLU A 228 -31.53 20.56 6.12
N LYS A 229 -30.23 20.61 6.30
CA LYS A 229 -29.28 21.10 5.28
C LYS A 229 -29.32 20.31 3.97
N LEU A 230 -29.52 18.98 4.05
CA LEU A 230 -29.66 18.10 2.89
C LEU A 230 -31.01 18.24 2.19
N MET A 231 -32.07 18.63 2.92
CA MET A 231 -33.36 19.00 2.30
C MET A 231 -33.27 20.31 1.53
N GLU A 232 -32.50 21.28 2.06
CA GLU A 232 -32.28 22.55 1.37
C GLU A 232 -31.41 22.39 0.10
N ASN A 233 -30.32 21.59 0.20
CA ASN A 233 -29.35 21.40 -0.87
C ASN A 233 -29.08 19.90 -1.14
N PRO A 234 -30.00 19.15 -1.76
CA PRO A 234 -29.87 17.71 -1.97
C PRO A 234 -28.77 17.33 -2.97
N LYS A 235 -28.29 18.27 -3.78
CA LYS A 235 -27.20 18.06 -4.76
C LYS A 235 -25.79 18.25 -4.18
N ASN A 236 -25.65 18.69 -2.94
CA ASN A 236 -24.34 18.92 -2.33
C ASN A 236 -23.68 17.59 -1.88
N ILE A 237 -22.79 17.07 -2.71
CA ILE A 237 -22.10 15.79 -2.48
C ILE A 237 -21.24 15.87 -1.21
N LYS A 238 -20.54 17.00 -0.96
CA LYS A 238 -19.68 17.15 0.21
C LYS A 238 -20.45 17.00 1.52
N LEU A 239 -21.66 17.55 1.58
CA LEU A 239 -22.52 17.46 2.75
C LEU A 239 -22.99 16.02 2.99
N TRP A 240 -23.26 15.24 1.92
CA TRP A 240 -23.57 13.82 2.05
C TRP A 240 -22.38 13.02 2.59
N LEU A 241 -21.17 13.30 2.13
CA LEU A 241 -19.94 12.64 2.62
C LEU A 241 -19.70 12.95 4.10
N GLU A 242 -19.82 14.22 4.51
CA GLU A 242 -19.70 14.63 5.92
C GLU A 242 -20.75 13.91 6.81
N TYR A 243 -21.96 13.76 6.32
CA TYR A 243 -23.01 13.04 7.05
C TYR A 243 -22.71 11.54 7.19
N ILE A 244 -22.09 10.92 6.17
CA ILE A 244 -21.65 9.53 6.22
C ILE A 244 -20.50 9.37 7.24
N GLU A 245 -19.53 10.29 7.25
CA GLU A 245 -18.43 10.29 8.23
C GLU A 245 -18.93 10.51 9.66
N PHE A 246 -19.93 11.36 9.82
CA PHE A 246 -20.56 11.57 11.11
C PHE A 246 -21.10 10.27 11.73
N GLN A 247 -21.55 9.28 10.92
CA GLN A 247 -21.99 7.98 11.43
C GLN A 247 -20.84 7.22 12.15
N ASP A 248 -19.59 7.39 11.73
CA ASP A 248 -18.42 6.78 12.41
C ASP A 248 -18.19 7.41 13.79
N THR A 249 -18.46 8.71 13.93
CA THR A 249 -18.35 9.37 15.23
C THR A 249 -19.42 8.85 16.19
N LEU A 250 -20.64 8.62 15.69
CA LEU A 250 -21.72 8.00 16.47
C LEU A 250 -21.33 6.59 16.95
N ALA A 251 -20.75 5.79 16.08
CA ALA A 251 -20.32 4.42 16.41
C ALA A 251 -19.22 4.39 17.48
N LYS A 252 -18.31 5.37 17.49
CA LYS A 252 -17.22 5.46 18.49
C LYS A 252 -17.76 5.69 19.92
N PHE A 253 -18.91 6.32 20.07
CA PHE A 253 -19.53 6.57 21.36
C PHE A 253 -20.34 5.37 21.88
N GLN A 254 -20.83 4.49 21.00
CA GLN A 254 -21.61 3.31 21.38
C GLN A 254 -20.76 2.12 21.86
N LYS A 255 -19.57 2.34 22.38
CA LYS A 255 -18.55 1.31 22.72
C LYS A 255 -18.96 0.24 23.75
N HIS A 256 -20.19 0.29 24.27
CA HIS A 256 -20.64 -0.63 25.33
C HIS A 256 -21.42 -1.86 24.83
N GLN A 257 -21.73 -1.93 23.53
CA GLN A 257 -22.35 -3.12 22.92
C GLN A 257 -21.31 -3.96 22.16
N LEU A 258 -21.62 -5.20 21.83
CA LEU A 258 -20.76 -6.12 21.11
C LEU A 258 -20.21 -5.46 19.81
N ALA A 259 -18.91 -5.28 19.74
CA ALA A 259 -18.25 -4.46 18.71
C ALA A 259 -18.62 -4.85 17.26
N LYS A 260 -18.82 -6.14 16.99
CA LYS A 260 -19.20 -6.64 15.64
C LYS A 260 -20.61 -6.19 15.22
N ASN A 261 -21.57 -6.18 16.13
CA ASN A 261 -22.96 -5.78 15.83
C ASN A 261 -23.08 -4.28 15.59
N ILE A 262 -22.30 -3.47 16.32
CA ILE A 262 -22.25 -2.01 16.12
C ILE A 262 -21.67 -1.71 14.74
N GLN A 263 -20.55 -2.35 14.38
CA GLN A 263 -19.92 -2.13 13.08
C GLN A 263 -20.90 -2.43 11.93
N ARG A 264 -21.55 -3.60 11.96
CA ARG A 264 -22.54 -3.97 10.92
C ARG A 264 -23.71 -2.99 10.86
N SER A 265 -24.26 -2.58 12.01
CA SER A 265 -25.40 -1.64 12.05
C SER A 265 -24.98 -0.25 11.55
N THR A 266 -23.74 0.18 11.80
CA THR A 266 -23.23 1.46 11.30
C THR A 266 -23.06 1.42 9.78
N VAL A 267 -22.51 0.35 9.24
CA VAL A 267 -22.35 0.18 7.78
C VAL A 267 -23.72 0.12 7.09
N LEU A 268 -24.71 -0.55 7.67
CA LEU A 268 -26.09 -0.55 7.15
C LEU A 268 -26.72 0.84 7.12
N ARG A 269 -26.51 1.65 8.16
CA ARG A 269 -26.98 3.05 8.18
C ARG A 269 -26.30 3.88 7.09
N LYS A 270 -24.98 3.75 6.95
CA LYS A 270 -24.21 4.42 5.90
C LYS A 270 -24.73 4.03 4.52
N LEU A 271 -24.95 2.73 4.29
CA LEU A 271 -25.50 2.24 3.02
C LEU A 271 -26.85 2.90 2.71
N SER A 272 -27.77 2.95 3.67
CA SER A 272 -29.07 3.60 3.46
C SER A 272 -28.97 5.11 3.18
N ILE A 273 -27.97 5.79 3.77
CA ILE A 273 -27.70 7.21 3.49
C ILE A 273 -27.15 7.38 2.07
N VAL A 274 -26.22 6.53 1.67
CA VAL A 274 -25.63 6.56 0.30
C VAL A 274 -26.69 6.25 -0.74
N GLU A 275 -27.61 5.34 -0.49
CA GLU A 275 -28.71 5.03 -1.42
C GLU A 275 -29.62 6.24 -1.63
N LYS A 276 -30.01 6.94 -0.55
CA LYS A 276 -30.75 8.19 -0.65
C LYS A 276 -29.96 9.29 -1.36
N ALA A 277 -28.65 9.36 -1.13
CA ALA A 277 -27.79 10.31 -1.83
C ALA A 277 -27.75 10.02 -3.34
N LEU A 278 -27.65 8.76 -3.75
CA LEU A 278 -27.67 8.33 -5.15
C LEU A 278 -29.02 8.55 -5.82
N GLU A 279 -30.14 8.45 -5.11
CA GLU A 279 -31.45 8.80 -5.66
C GLU A 279 -31.52 10.27 -6.11
N LYS A 280 -30.76 11.16 -5.45
CA LYS A 280 -30.70 12.59 -5.77
C LYS A 280 -29.53 12.95 -6.72
N ASN A 281 -28.49 12.14 -6.74
CA ASN A 281 -27.23 12.35 -7.47
C ASN A 281 -26.83 11.05 -8.19
N SER A 282 -27.62 10.60 -9.17
CA SER A 282 -27.44 9.31 -9.87
C SER A 282 -26.06 9.13 -10.52
N ASP A 283 -25.45 10.22 -10.97
CA ASP A 283 -24.24 10.20 -11.77
C ASP A 283 -22.94 10.39 -10.94
N CYS A 284 -23.10 10.46 -9.60
CA CYS A 284 -21.95 10.65 -8.73
C CYS A 284 -21.15 9.35 -8.54
N ILE A 285 -19.94 9.34 -9.11
CA ILE A 285 -19.01 8.22 -9.07
C ILE A 285 -18.55 7.90 -7.63
N GLU A 286 -18.30 8.92 -6.83
CA GLU A 286 -17.81 8.75 -5.45
C GLU A 286 -18.86 8.06 -4.56
N LEU A 287 -20.12 8.46 -4.68
CA LEU A 287 -21.21 7.83 -3.95
C LEU A 287 -21.45 6.39 -4.40
N LEU A 288 -21.30 6.11 -5.70
CA LEU A 288 -21.42 4.75 -6.23
C LEU A 288 -20.29 3.83 -5.67
N LYS A 289 -19.07 4.31 -5.65
CA LYS A 289 -17.93 3.57 -5.06
C LYS A 289 -18.14 3.30 -3.57
N LEU A 290 -18.65 4.28 -2.81
CA LEU A 290 -18.99 4.10 -1.41
C LEU A 290 -20.11 3.07 -1.22
N LYS A 291 -21.14 3.08 -2.06
CA LYS A 291 -22.20 2.07 -2.05
C LYS A 291 -21.62 0.67 -2.21
N LEU A 292 -20.83 0.46 -3.25
CA LEU A 292 -20.21 -0.83 -3.55
C LEU A 292 -19.29 -1.30 -2.40
N ARG A 293 -18.54 -0.37 -1.80
CA ARG A 293 -17.69 -0.67 -0.64
C ARG A 293 -18.52 -1.15 0.55
N PHE A 294 -19.60 -0.44 0.92
CA PHE A 294 -20.44 -0.82 2.05
C PHE A 294 -21.22 -2.11 1.80
N MET A 295 -21.67 -2.35 0.57
CA MET A 295 -22.27 -3.62 0.19
C MET A 295 -21.27 -4.79 0.39
N GLY A 296 -20.02 -4.63 -0.03
CA GLY A 296 -18.96 -5.64 0.14
C GLY A 296 -18.55 -5.88 1.60
N GLU A 297 -18.80 -4.94 2.52
CA GLU A 297 -18.58 -5.11 3.95
C GLU A 297 -19.73 -5.87 4.67
N ILE A 298 -20.93 -5.81 4.12
CA ILE A 298 -22.16 -6.39 4.73
C ILE A 298 -22.44 -7.78 4.20
N SER A 299 -22.40 -7.93 2.87
CA SER A 299 -22.84 -9.15 2.18
C SER A 299 -21.72 -10.19 2.05
N PRO A 300 -22.03 -11.48 2.14
CA PRO A 300 -21.10 -12.53 1.76
C PRO A 300 -20.67 -12.37 0.30
N ALA A 301 -19.47 -12.85 -0.04
CA ALA A 301 -18.87 -12.65 -1.38
C ALA A 301 -19.78 -13.14 -2.52
N ASP A 302 -20.51 -14.24 -2.33
CA ASP A 302 -21.39 -14.82 -3.34
C ASP A 302 -22.67 -14.01 -3.56
N GLU A 303 -23.25 -13.48 -2.50
CA GLU A 303 -24.42 -12.59 -2.57
C GLU A 303 -24.02 -11.25 -3.18
N PHE A 304 -22.90 -10.71 -2.73
CA PHE A 304 -22.35 -9.44 -3.24
C PHE A 304 -22.09 -9.51 -4.74
N SER A 305 -21.49 -10.59 -5.23
CA SER A 305 -21.23 -10.78 -6.67
C SER A 305 -22.54 -10.80 -7.47
N LYS A 306 -23.59 -11.50 -6.99
CA LYS A 306 -24.91 -11.54 -7.64
C LYS A 306 -25.60 -10.17 -7.62
N GLU A 307 -25.52 -9.45 -6.52
CA GLU A 307 -26.07 -8.10 -6.41
C GLU A 307 -25.41 -7.14 -7.41
N ILE A 308 -24.07 -7.17 -7.52
CA ILE A 308 -23.37 -6.34 -8.51
C ILE A 308 -23.74 -6.77 -9.93
N GLU A 309 -23.83 -8.06 -10.23
CA GLU A 309 -24.24 -8.55 -11.53
C GLU A 309 -25.62 -8.00 -11.93
N THR A 310 -26.57 -7.93 -11.00
CA THR A 310 -27.86 -7.28 -11.27
C THR A 310 -27.75 -5.78 -11.56
N LEU A 311 -26.80 -5.10 -10.91
CA LEU A 311 -26.53 -3.66 -11.17
C LEU A 311 -25.84 -3.47 -12.53
N VAL A 312 -24.88 -4.32 -12.88
CA VAL A 312 -24.24 -4.32 -14.21
C VAL A 312 -25.24 -4.54 -15.32
N ASN A 313 -26.17 -5.47 -15.15
CA ASN A 313 -27.24 -5.73 -16.12
C ASN A 313 -28.21 -4.54 -16.30
N LYS A 314 -28.39 -3.70 -15.29
CA LYS A 314 -29.18 -2.46 -15.37
C LYS A 314 -28.44 -1.34 -16.09
N ASP A 315 -27.14 -1.16 -15.79
CA ASP A 315 -26.29 -0.14 -16.42
C ASP A 315 -25.01 -0.78 -16.96
N THR A 316 -25.12 -1.39 -18.12
CA THR A 316 -24.01 -2.11 -18.79
C THR A 316 -22.85 -1.22 -19.24
N GLY A 317 -23.03 0.10 -19.29
CA GLY A 317 -22.00 1.04 -19.72
C GLY A 317 -21.13 1.60 -18.60
N ASN A 318 -21.44 1.26 -17.37
CA ASN A 318 -20.73 1.78 -16.21
C ASN A 318 -19.51 0.92 -15.88
N ILE A 319 -18.32 1.45 -16.18
CA ILE A 319 -17.06 0.76 -15.93
C ILE A 319 -16.85 0.40 -14.47
N ILE A 320 -17.33 1.24 -13.54
CA ILE A 320 -17.13 1.04 -12.09
C ILE A 320 -17.86 -0.21 -11.61
N LEU A 321 -19.04 -0.47 -12.16
CA LEU A 321 -19.78 -1.69 -11.85
C LEU A 321 -19.08 -2.93 -12.39
N TRP A 322 -18.51 -2.85 -13.60
CA TRP A 322 -17.68 -3.93 -14.15
C TRP A 322 -16.44 -4.18 -13.33
N GLN A 323 -15.71 -3.12 -12.96
CA GLN A 323 -14.54 -3.21 -12.10
C GLN A 323 -14.89 -3.87 -10.76
N ALA A 324 -16.02 -3.46 -10.16
CA ALA A 324 -16.48 -4.04 -8.90
C ALA A 324 -16.85 -5.52 -9.03
N LEU A 325 -17.52 -5.92 -10.12
CA LEU A 325 -17.89 -7.32 -10.38
C LEU A 325 -16.64 -8.20 -10.58
N ILE A 326 -15.72 -7.73 -11.41
CA ILE A 326 -14.46 -8.42 -11.65
C ILE A 326 -13.66 -8.56 -10.35
N MET A 327 -13.54 -7.48 -9.57
CA MET A 327 -12.83 -7.51 -8.29
C MET A 327 -13.52 -8.38 -7.24
N ALA A 328 -14.85 -8.42 -7.20
CA ALA A 328 -15.59 -9.32 -6.32
C ALA A 328 -15.35 -10.80 -6.66
N THR A 329 -15.32 -11.12 -7.95
CA THR A 329 -15.02 -12.49 -8.41
C THR A 329 -13.56 -12.85 -8.20
N GLN A 330 -12.64 -11.97 -8.58
CA GLN A 330 -11.20 -12.12 -8.45
C GLN A 330 -10.77 -12.23 -6.98
N GLY A 331 -11.35 -11.42 -6.08
CA GLY A 331 -11.04 -11.40 -4.65
C GLY A 331 -11.68 -12.52 -3.84
N SER A 332 -12.55 -13.34 -4.41
CA SER A 332 -13.19 -14.45 -3.72
C SER A 332 -12.38 -15.73 -3.88
N VAL A 333 -11.93 -16.33 -2.79
CA VAL A 333 -11.17 -17.60 -2.84
C VAL A 333 -11.94 -18.70 -3.57
N ALA A 334 -13.26 -18.80 -3.37
CA ALA A 334 -14.08 -19.83 -3.98
C ALA A 334 -14.38 -19.57 -5.46
N MET A 335 -14.46 -18.33 -5.88
CA MET A 335 -14.89 -17.96 -7.24
C MET A 335 -13.73 -17.61 -8.18
N CYS A 336 -12.54 -17.33 -7.63
CA CYS A 336 -11.36 -16.92 -8.38
C CYS A 336 -10.77 -18.12 -9.14
N THR A 337 -11.18 -18.29 -10.38
CA THR A 337 -10.50 -19.13 -11.40
C THR A 337 -10.17 -18.25 -12.60
N VAL A 338 -9.03 -18.49 -13.24
CA VAL A 338 -8.56 -17.66 -14.36
C VAL A 338 -9.60 -17.56 -15.49
N PRO A 339 -10.17 -18.67 -15.99
CA PRO A 339 -11.15 -18.59 -17.09
C PRO A 339 -12.39 -17.76 -16.74
N LYS A 340 -12.90 -17.90 -15.51
CA LYS A 340 -14.10 -17.16 -15.07
C LYS A 340 -13.88 -15.65 -15.03
N VAL A 341 -12.70 -15.22 -14.57
CA VAL A 341 -12.36 -13.79 -14.53
C VAL A 341 -12.15 -13.26 -15.95
N LEU A 342 -11.48 -14.02 -16.83
CA LEU A 342 -11.29 -13.64 -18.24
C LEU A 342 -12.62 -13.55 -18.98
N ASP A 343 -13.58 -14.45 -18.75
CA ASP A 343 -14.93 -14.39 -19.32
C ASP A 343 -15.66 -13.08 -18.93
N LEU A 344 -15.50 -12.61 -17.71
CA LEU A 344 -16.03 -11.30 -17.30
C LEU A 344 -15.38 -10.13 -18.06
N TYR A 345 -14.05 -10.18 -18.27
CA TYR A 345 -13.37 -9.18 -19.09
C TYR A 345 -13.86 -9.22 -20.54
N THR A 346 -14.00 -10.40 -21.15
CA THR A 346 -14.54 -10.56 -22.50
C THR A 346 -15.93 -9.95 -22.64
N LYS A 347 -16.84 -10.24 -21.71
CA LYS A 347 -18.19 -9.63 -21.67
C LYS A 347 -18.15 -8.10 -21.57
N CYS A 348 -17.30 -7.58 -20.69
CA CYS A 348 -17.10 -6.14 -20.54
C CYS A 348 -16.59 -5.50 -21.85
N PHE A 349 -15.57 -6.08 -22.47
CA PHE A 349 -15.01 -5.57 -23.73
C PHE A 349 -16.01 -5.58 -24.89
N CYS A 350 -16.82 -6.62 -25.02
CA CYS A 350 -17.88 -6.66 -26.03
C CYS A 350 -18.82 -5.46 -25.93
N ILE A 351 -19.21 -5.09 -24.71
CA ILE A 351 -20.11 -3.96 -24.47
C ILE A 351 -19.40 -2.62 -24.70
N LEU A 352 -18.20 -2.44 -24.15
CA LEU A 352 -17.43 -1.21 -24.31
C LEU A 352 -17.11 -0.94 -25.78
N ARG A 353 -16.76 -1.99 -26.56
CA ARG A 353 -16.51 -1.90 -28.01
C ARG A 353 -17.73 -1.46 -28.79
N GLN A 354 -18.92 -1.93 -28.43
CA GLN A 354 -20.16 -1.48 -29.07
C GLN A 354 -20.40 0.01 -28.79
N ARG A 355 -20.15 0.47 -27.56
CA ARG A 355 -20.36 1.86 -27.15
C ARG A 355 -19.27 2.81 -27.65
N SER A 356 -18.04 2.33 -27.84
CA SER A 356 -16.95 3.11 -28.42
C SER A 356 -17.28 3.61 -29.83
N ARG A 357 -18.06 2.87 -30.61
CA ARG A 357 -18.54 3.30 -31.92
C ARG A 357 -19.42 4.54 -31.86
N THR A 358 -20.15 4.75 -30.78
CA THR A 358 -21.06 5.90 -30.60
C THR A 358 -20.38 7.10 -29.99
N SER A 359 -19.47 6.88 -29.03
CA SER A 359 -18.75 7.93 -28.30
C SER A 359 -17.28 7.53 -28.07
N PRO A 360 -16.45 7.60 -29.13
CA PRO A 360 -15.10 7.03 -29.12
C PRO A 360 -14.23 7.57 -27.98
N ARG A 361 -14.14 8.90 -27.82
CA ARG A 361 -13.22 9.54 -26.87
C ARG A 361 -13.41 9.04 -25.43
N ILE A 362 -14.64 8.85 -24.97
CA ILE A 362 -14.94 8.44 -23.60
C ILE A 362 -14.76 6.92 -23.41
N TYR A 363 -15.27 6.14 -24.38
CA TYR A 363 -15.27 4.69 -24.23
C TYR A 363 -13.95 4.04 -24.60
N ASP A 364 -13.11 4.66 -25.45
CA ASP A 364 -11.75 4.20 -25.72
C ASP A 364 -10.86 4.32 -24.50
N GLU A 365 -10.95 5.42 -23.73
CA GLU A 365 -10.23 5.56 -22.47
C GLU A 365 -10.65 4.49 -21.46
N ARG A 366 -11.96 4.24 -21.32
CA ARG A 366 -12.49 3.20 -20.45
C ARG A 366 -12.09 1.78 -20.88
N LEU A 367 -12.07 1.54 -22.19
CA LEU A 367 -11.62 0.27 -22.76
C LEU A 367 -10.14 0.04 -22.48
N LEU A 368 -9.30 1.06 -22.66
CA LEU A 368 -7.88 0.98 -22.33
C LEU A 368 -7.61 0.76 -20.86
N GLU A 369 -8.37 1.39 -19.99
CA GLU A 369 -8.28 1.19 -18.55
C GLU A 369 -8.61 -0.25 -18.15
N MET A 370 -9.69 -0.81 -18.72
CA MET A 370 -10.04 -2.23 -18.52
C MET A 370 -9.04 -3.18 -19.17
N LEU A 371 -8.47 -2.83 -20.33
CA LEU A 371 -7.43 -3.61 -20.96
C LEU A 371 -6.17 -3.67 -20.09
N TYR A 372 -5.76 -2.53 -19.53
CA TYR A 372 -4.65 -2.49 -18.59
C TYR A 372 -4.89 -3.40 -17.38
N GLN A 373 -6.10 -3.37 -16.78
CA GLN A 373 -6.46 -4.26 -15.69
C GLN A 373 -6.40 -5.74 -16.06
N CYS A 374 -6.92 -6.09 -17.23
CA CYS A 374 -6.86 -7.45 -17.76
C CYS A 374 -5.41 -7.91 -17.94
N LEU A 375 -4.55 -7.07 -18.51
CA LEU A 375 -3.12 -7.37 -18.70
C LEU A 375 -2.39 -7.55 -17.36
N ILE A 376 -2.71 -6.72 -16.37
CA ILE A 376 -2.19 -6.87 -15.00
C ILE A 376 -2.67 -8.18 -14.37
N PHE A 377 -3.93 -8.55 -14.58
CA PHE A 377 -4.44 -9.83 -14.09
C PHE A 377 -3.72 -11.02 -14.75
N LEU A 378 -3.52 -11.01 -16.07
CA LEU A 378 -2.73 -12.02 -16.78
C LEU A 378 -1.30 -12.10 -16.25
N ARG A 379 -0.67 -10.96 -15.97
CA ARG A 379 0.66 -10.90 -15.35
C ARG A 379 0.69 -11.56 -13.97
N HIS A 380 -0.30 -11.26 -13.12
CA HIS A 380 -0.38 -11.79 -11.77
C HIS A 380 -0.67 -13.28 -11.71
N THR A 381 -1.42 -13.79 -12.68
CA THR A 381 -1.69 -15.22 -12.81
C THR A 381 -0.52 -16.00 -13.43
N GLY A 382 0.48 -15.29 -13.97
CA GLY A 382 1.67 -15.85 -14.61
C GLY A 382 1.50 -16.20 -16.08
N LEU A 383 0.42 -15.79 -16.72
CA LEU A 383 0.12 -16.03 -18.15
C LEU A 383 0.82 -14.99 -19.05
N TRP A 384 2.14 -14.99 -19.01
CA TRP A 384 2.98 -14.04 -19.73
C TRP A 384 2.87 -14.14 -21.24
N GLU A 385 2.73 -15.35 -21.79
CA GLU A 385 2.61 -15.61 -23.22
C GLU A 385 1.34 -14.97 -23.78
N GLN A 386 0.20 -15.16 -23.10
CA GLN A 386 -1.08 -14.55 -23.50
C GLN A 386 -1.06 -13.03 -23.30
N MET A 387 -0.49 -12.56 -22.20
CA MET A 387 -0.34 -11.14 -21.93
C MET A 387 0.47 -10.44 -23.02
N TRP A 388 1.62 -11.02 -23.39
CA TRP A 388 2.49 -10.43 -24.39
C TRP A 388 1.84 -10.44 -25.78
N GLU A 389 1.24 -11.54 -26.18
CA GLU A 389 0.55 -11.62 -27.49
C GLU A 389 -0.61 -10.62 -27.57
N THR A 390 -1.35 -10.44 -26.49
CA THR A 390 -2.40 -9.41 -26.41
C THR A 390 -1.83 -8.00 -26.61
N ILE A 391 -0.72 -7.66 -25.93
CA ILE A 391 -0.05 -6.35 -26.08
C ILE A 391 0.44 -6.18 -27.53
N ARG A 392 1.13 -7.18 -28.07
CA ARG A 392 1.69 -7.16 -29.41
C ARG A 392 0.62 -6.88 -30.48
N LEU A 393 -0.48 -7.61 -30.43
CA LEU A 393 -1.56 -7.45 -31.40
C LEU A 393 -2.26 -6.09 -31.24
N ASN A 394 -2.49 -5.60 -30.02
CA ASN A 394 -3.06 -4.27 -29.83
C ASN A 394 -2.12 -3.17 -30.35
N LEU A 395 -0.80 -3.27 -30.14
CA LEU A 395 0.17 -2.31 -30.67
C LEU A 395 0.22 -2.38 -32.22
N ILE A 396 0.26 -3.56 -32.80
CA ILE A 396 0.25 -3.73 -34.26
C ILE A 396 -0.99 -3.10 -34.87
N LEU A 397 -2.16 -3.37 -34.30
CA LEU A 397 -3.43 -2.88 -34.80
C LEU A 397 -3.54 -1.35 -34.73
N ASN A 398 -3.19 -0.75 -33.61
CA ASN A 398 -3.48 0.66 -33.33
C ASN A 398 -2.36 1.62 -33.75
N LEU A 399 -1.10 1.14 -33.77
CA LEU A 399 0.05 1.91 -34.24
C LEU A 399 0.41 1.64 -35.70
N ASN A 400 -0.39 0.83 -36.40
CA ASN A 400 -0.16 0.46 -37.81
C ASN A 400 1.23 -0.14 -38.06
N LEU A 401 1.68 -1.00 -37.12
CA LEU A 401 2.97 -1.67 -37.26
C LEU A 401 2.91 -2.83 -38.22
N ASN A 402 4.06 -3.22 -38.75
CA ASN A 402 4.17 -4.43 -39.56
C ASN A 402 3.87 -5.67 -38.69
N ARG A 403 3.28 -6.71 -39.30
CA ARG A 403 2.97 -7.96 -38.59
C ARG A 403 4.18 -8.64 -37.96
N ASP A 404 5.36 -8.46 -38.61
CA ASP A 404 6.63 -9.00 -38.09
C ASP A 404 7.32 -8.10 -37.06
N SER A 405 6.71 -6.96 -36.74
CA SER A 405 7.21 -6.10 -35.64
C SER A 405 6.96 -6.77 -34.32
N LEU A 406 7.89 -6.58 -33.41
CA LEU A 406 7.81 -7.11 -32.01
C LEU A 406 7.75 -8.65 -31.95
N VAL A 407 8.16 -9.34 -33.06
CA VAL A 407 8.38 -10.79 -33.04
C VAL A 407 9.75 -11.08 -32.44
N PHE A 408 9.75 -11.76 -31.35
CA PHE A 408 10.97 -12.03 -30.60
C PHE A 408 11.67 -13.28 -31.14
N LYS A 409 12.95 -13.14 -31.43
CA LYS A 409 13.82 -14.27 -31.74
C LYS A 409 14.22 -14.95 -30.44
N LYS A 410 14.34 -16.28 -30.43
CA LYS A 410 14.67 -17.15 -29.30
C LYS A 410 15.49 -16.45 -28.19
N ILE A 411 14.94 -16.43 -26.96
CA ILE A 411 15.59 -15.81 -25.81
C ILE A 411 16.80 -16.64 -25.37
N ILE A 412 16.63 -17.94 -25.28
CA ILE A 412 17.66 -18.89 -24.83
C ILE A 412 17.55 -20.18 -25.62
N ASP A 413 18.71 -20.79 -25.83
CA ASP A 413 18.78 -22.15 -26.36
C ASP A 413 18.23 -23.14 -25.31
N GLU A 414 17.20 -23.91 -25.67
CA GLU A 414 16.57 -24.91 -24.81
C GLU A 414 17.61 -25.91 -24.23
N LYS A 415 18.65 -26.27 -25.01
CA LYS A 415 19.73 -27.14 -24.51
C LYS A 415 20.49 -26.53 -23.34
N LYS A 416 20.71 -25.22 -23.36
CA LYS A 416 21.35 -24.51 -22.23
C LYS A 416 20.44 -24.49 -21.01
N LEU A 417 19.14 -24.31 -21.24
CA LEU A 417 18.17 -24.31 -20.17
C LEU A 417 18.10 -25.68 -19.48
N ILE A 418 18.00 -26.74 -20.24
CA ILE A 418 18.03 -28.12 -19.74
C ILE A 418 19.30 -28.38 -18.92
N GLY A 419 20.47 -27.96 -19.41
CA GLY A 419 21.71 -28.10 -18.65
C GLY A 419 21.72 -27.34 -17.34
N MET A 420 21.04 -26.17 -17.25
CA MET A 420 20.89 -25.44 -16.00
C MET A 420 19.90 -26.13 -15.05
N GLU A 421 18.81 -26.69 -15.58
CA GLU A 421 17.85 -27.48 -14.81
C GLU A 421 18.49 -28.74 -14.23
N GLU A 422 19.32 -29.44 -15.00
CA GLU A 422 20.11 -30.58 -14.52
C GLU A 422 21.00 -30.21 -13.34
N VAL A 423 21.67 -29.04 -13.41
CA VAL A 423 22.49 -28.55 -12.29
C VAL A 423 21.63 -28.31 -11.04
N VAL A 424 20.41 -27.74 -11.20
CA VAL A 424 19.49 -27.55 -10.10
C VAL A 424 19.04 -28.89 -9.51
N LEU A 425 18.67 -29.85 -10.34
CA LEU A 425 18.23 -31.19 -9.91
C LEU A 425 19.35 -31.97 -9.19
N MET A 426 20.59 -31.83 -9.70
CA MET A 426 21.78 -32.47 -9.06
C MET A 426 22.17 -31.82 -7.72
N SER A 427 21.64 -30.68 -7.37
CA SER A 427 22.04 -29.91 -6.17
C SER A 427 21.60 -30.53 -4.83
N ARG A 428 20.79 -31.60 -4.83
CA ARG A 428 20.26 -32.29 -3.64
C ARG A 428 19.57 -31.36 -2.62
N LEU A 429 18.96 -30.30 -3.08
CA LEU A 429 18.22 -29.38 -2.25
C LEU A 429 16.87 -29.97 -1.79
N PRO A 430 16.26 -29.46 -0.74
CA PRO A 430 14.89 -29.84 -0.35
C PRO A 430 13.90 -29.62 -1.51
N LEU A 431 12.86 -30.44 -1.57
CA LEU A 431 11.89 -30.45 -2.67
C LEU A 431 11.29 -29.06 -2.98
N ASN A 432 10.95 -28.30 -1.94
CA ASN A 432 10.44 -26.94 -2.11
C ASN A 432 11.44 -26.04 -2.85
N GLN A 433 12.72 -26.11 -2.52
CA GLN A 433 13.76 -25.30 -3.17
C GLN A 433 14.08 -25.78 -4.59
N LEU A 434 14.05 -27.09 -4.83
CA LEU A 434 14.18 -27.64 -6.18
C LEU A 434 13.06 -27.13 -7.06
N TRP A 435 11.81 -27.26 -6.63
CA TRP A 435 10.66 -26.77 -7.38
C TRP A 435 10.74 -25.27 -7.64
N LEU A 436 11.00 -24.46 -6.60
CA LEU A 436 11.06 -23.00 -6.73
C LEU A 436 12.15 -22.54 -7.69
N ARG A 437 13.32 -23.18 -7.68
CA ARG A 437 14.41 -22.82 -8.59
C ARG A 437 14.10 -23.19 -10.03
N THR A 438 13.54 -24.37 -10.27
CA THR A 438 13.13 -24.81 -11.61
C THR A 438 11.99 -23.95 -12.14
N GLU A 439 10.99 -23.68 -11.31
CA GLU A 439 9.85 -22.83 -11.63
C GLU A 439 10.30 -21.40 -11.99
N SER A 440 11.19 -20.81 -11.18
CA SER A 440 11.74 -19.48 -11.41
C SER A 440 12.62 -19.43 -12.68
N LEU A 441 13.40 -20.47 -12.95
CA LEU A 441 14.23 -20.53 -14.13
C LEU A 441 13.38 -20.56 -15.40
N ARG A 442 12.36 -21.40 -15.44
CA ARG A 442 11.41 -21.50 -16.56
C ARG A 442 10.58 -20.23 -16.72
N GLU A 443 10.05 -19.66 -15.63
CA GLU A 443 9.28 -18.43 -15.66
C GLU A 443 10.04 -17.26 -16.28
N ASN A 444 11.34 -17.14 -15.98
CA ASN A 444 12.20 -16.10 -16.55
C ASN A 444 12.54 -16.32 -18.03
N CYS A 445 12.50 -17.56 -18.50
CA CYS A 445 12.92 -17.93 -19.85
C CYS A 445 11.74 -18.21 -20.80
N HIS A 446 10.63 -18.71 -20.28
CA HIS A 446 9.45 -19.15 -21.05
C HIS A 446 8.29 -18.16 -20.90
N TRP A 447 8.41 -16.96 -21.43
CA TRP A 447 7.39 -15.92 -21.36
C TRP A 447 6.86 -15.48 -22.73
N ILE A 448 7.39 -16.10 -23.81
CA ILE A 448 6.97 -15.87 -25.19
C ILE A 448 6.34 -17.15 -25.73
N SER A 449 5.32 -16.99 -26.57
CA SER A 449 4.69 -18.10 -27.26
C SER A 449 5.68 -18.83 -28.17
N VAL A 450 5.55 -20.14 -28.23
CA VAL A 450 6.34 -21.03 -29.12
C VAL A 450 5.56 -21.40 -30.35
N SER A 451 6.27 -21.78 -31.42
CA SER A 451 5.66 -22.31 -32.62
C SER A 451 5.07 -23.73 -32.41
N LYS A 452 4.19 -24.17 -33.29
CA LYS A 452 3.59 -25.51 -33.19
C LYS A 452 4.63 -26.64 -33.27
N GLU A 453 5.68 -26.42 -34.03
CA GLU A 453 6.77 -27.39 -34.19
C GLU A 453 7.62 -27.50 -32.90
N GLU A 454 7.83 -26.39 -32.25
CA GLU A 454 8.52 -26.33 -30.95
C GLU A 454 7.70 -26.89 -29.80
N LEU A 455 6.36 -26.82 -29.88
CA LEU A 455 5.46 -27.37 -28.87
C LEU A 455 5.61 -28.88 -28.69
N GLU A 456 5.81 -29.61 -29.78
CA GLU A 456 6.02 -31.06 -29.73
C GLU A 456 7.29 -31.44 -28.96
N LEU A 457 8.29 -30.55 -28.97
CA LEU A 457 9.55 -30.74 -28.22
C LEU A 457 9.46 -30.33 -26.74
N VAL A 458 8.64 -29.34 -26.43
CA VAL A 458 8.58 -28.72 -25.10
C VAL A 458 7.54 -29.40 -24.18
N GLY A 459 6.47 -29.97 -24.75
CA GLY A 459 5.42 -30.68 -24.01
C GLY A 459 4.49 -29.81 -23.18
N ASP A 460 4.73 -28.50 -23.04
CA ASP A 460 3.90 -27.55 -22.30
C ASP A 460 2.93 -26.80 -23.23
N SER A 461 1.70 -27.28 -23.30
CA SER A 461 0.67 -26.73 -24.19
C SER A 461 0.32 -25.26 -23.90
N ARG A 462 0.53 -24.75 -22.69
CA ARG A 462 0.24 -23.36 -22.32
C ARG A 462 1.25 -22.36 -22.90
N ARG A 463 2.39 -22.82 -23.40
CA ARG A 463 3.36 -21.98 -24.12
C ARG A 463 2.94 -21.67 -25.56
N PHE A 464 1.99 -22.41 -26.10
CA PHE A 464 1.48 -22.18 -27.46
C PHE A 464 0.25 -21.28 -27.38
N VAL A 465 0.40 -20.05 -27.84
CA VAL A 465 -0.66 -19.03 -27.88
C VAL A 465 -0.75 -18.52 -29.32
N ILE A 466 -1.92 -18.67 -29.93
CA ILE A 466 -2.21 -18.16 -31.26
C ILE A 466 -3.03 -16.86 -31.16
N PRO A 467 -3.03 -16.01 -32.21
CA PRO A 467 -3.80 -14.77 -32.21
C PRO A 467 -5.29 -14.95 -31.91
N GLU A 468 -5.86 -16.09 -32.26
CA GLU A 468 -7.27 -16.44 -32.02
C GLU A 468 -7.57 -16.58 -30.53
N ASP A 469 -6.63 -17.10 -29.74
CA ASP A 469 -6.81 -17.29 -28.27
C ASP A 469 -6.95 -15.97 -27.52
N VAL A 470 -6.43 -14.88 -28.06
CA VAL A 470 -6.43 -13.55 -27.45
C VAL A 470 -7.27 -12.53 -28.21
N ALA A 471 -7.98 -12.96 -29.24
CA ALA A 471 -8.76 -12.09 -30.13
C ALA A 471 -9.82 -11.26 -29.38
N ASP A 472 -10.39 -11.80 -28.32
CA ASP A 472 -11.37 -11.13 -27.46
C ASP A 472 -10.79 -9.93 -26.70
N PHE A 473 -9.48 -9.84 -26.55
CA PHE A 473 -8.75 -8.78 -25.86
C PHE A 473 -8.07 -7.79 -26.81
N VAL A 474 -8.23 -7.98 -28.12
CA VAL A 474 -7.64 -7.10 -29.15
C VAL A 474 -8.70 -6.14 -29.68
N HIS A 475 -8.47 -4.84 -29.52
CA HIS A 475 -9.47 -3.82 -29.82
C HIS A 475 -8.90 -2.66 -30.65
N PRO A 476 -9.60 -2.28 -31.75
CA PRO A 476 -9.28 -1.05 -32.46
C PRO A 476 -9.67 0.17 -31.59
N ILE A 477 -8.75 1.11 -31.47
CA ILE A 477 -8.96 2.40 -30.83
C ILE A 477 -9.30 3.41 -31.92
N ILE A 478 -10.39 4.12 -31.75
CA ILE A 478 -10.90 5.07 -32.75
C ILE A 478 -10.28 6.46 -32.49
N SER A 479 -10.11 6.83 -31.25
CA SER A 479 -9.48 8.10 -30.85
C SER A 479 -7.96 8.00 -30.91
N ARG A 480 -7.32 8.79 -31.79
CA ARG A 480 -5.86 8.80 -31.91
C ARG A 480 -5.14 9.26 -30.65
N ASP A 481 -5.76 10.17 -29.88
CA ASP A 481 -5.19 10.70 -28.63
C ASP A 481 -5.03 9.59 -27.56
N SER A 482 -5.78 8.51 -27.69
CA SER A 482 -5.70 7.36 -26.78
C SER A 482 -4.52 6.41 -27.07
N ASN A 483 -3.86 6.53 -28.23
CA ASN A 483 -2.74 5.65 -28.60
C ASN A 483 -1.52 5.86 -27.69
N PHE A 484 -1.27 7.10 -27.27
CA PHE A 484 -0.21 7.38 -26.33
C PHE A 484 -0.45 6.72 -24.97
N ARG A 485 -1.70 6.78 -24.44
CA ARG A 485 -2.08 6.09 -23.20
C ARG A 485 -1.92 4.57 -23.32
N MET A 486 -2.30 3.99 -24.45
CA MET A 486 -2.08 2.57 -24.72
C MET A 486 -0.58 2.21 -24.68
N ALA A 487 0.26 3.03 -25.30
CA ALA A 487 1.72 2.86 -25.27
C ALA A 487 2.27 2.87 -23.85
N ILE A 488 1.83 3.83 -23.01
CA ILE A 488 2.23 3.91 -21.59
C ILE A 488 1.79 2.64 -20.84
N TYR A 489 0.53 2.22 -20.99
CA TYR A 489 0.05 1.01 -20.31
C TYR A 489 0.82 -0.24 -20.73
N SER A 490 1.13 -0.39 -22.02
CA SER A 490 1.91 -1.52 -22.52
C SER A 490 3.30 -1.59 -21.90
N LEU A 491 3.98 -0.45 -21.74
CA LEU A 491 5.29 -0.37 -21.10
C LEU A 491 5.23 -0.60 -19.59
N LEU A 492 4.18 -0.13 -18.91
CA LEU A 492 3.96 -0.38 -17.49
C LEU A 492 3.72 -1.85 -17.18
N VAL A 493 2.98 -2.55 -18.04
CA VAL A 493 2.76 -4.00 -17.90
C VAL A 493 4.08 -4.77 -17.99
N LEU A 494 5.06 -4.30 -18.78
CA LEU A 494 6.43 -4.83 -18.87
C LEU A 494 7.30 -4.46 -17.64
N LYS A 495 6.70 -3.95 -16.57
CA LYS A 495 7.35 -3.55 -15.31
C LYS A 495 8.37 -2.41 -15.42
N ILE A 496 8.17 -1.53 -16.38
CA ILE A 496 8.95 -0.32 -16.50
C ILE A 496 8.34 0.73 -15.57
N PRO A 497 9.06 1.21 -14.54
CA PRO A 497 8.51 2.16 -13.59
C PRO A 497 8.34 3.54 -14.21
N LEU A 498 7.33 4.28 -13.77
CA LEU A 498 7.19 5.71 -14.08
C LEU A 498 8.30 6.49 -13.36
N LEU A 499 9.07 7.27 -14.08
CA LEU A 499 10.22 8.00 -13.57
C LEU A 499 10.15 9.48 -14.00
N PRO A 500 9.68 10.39 -13.13
CA PRO A 500 9.23 10.23 -11.74
C PRO A 500 7.79 9.76 -11.63
N THR A 501 7.41 9.22 -10.46
CA THR A 501 6.03 8.88 -10.14
C THR A 501 5.39 9.98 -9.30
N ARG A 502 4.37 10.63 -9.84
CA ARG A 502 3.63 11.74 -9.23
C ARG A 502 2.16 11.39 -9.01
N ASN A 503 1.55 11.97 -7.99
CA ASN A 503 0.15 11.73 -7.67
C ASN A 503 -0.79 12.12 -8.83
N CYS A 504 -0.53 13.25 -9.49
CA CYS A 504 -1.33 13.69 -10.64
C CYS A 504 -1.20 12.74 -11.83
N ILE A 505 -0.01 12.22 -12.12
CA ILE A 505 0.20 11.23 -13.19
C ILE A 505 -0.56 9.94 -12.88
N LEU A 506 -0.46 9.43 -11.64
CA LEU A 506 -1.19 8.23 -11.22
C LEU A 506 -2.70 8.41 -11.33
N LYS A 507 -3.22 9.59 -10.96
CA LYS A 507 -4.64 9.92 -11.08
C LYS A 507 -5.09 9.98 -12.54
N ASN A 508 -4.32 10.64 -13.40
CA ASN A 508 -4.62 10.81 -14.81
C ASN A 508 -4.62 9.48 -15.58
N LEU A 509 -3.71 8.58 -15.21
CA LEU A 509 -3.67 7.22 -15.76
C LEU A 509 -4.67 6.26 -15.08
N GLY A 510 -5.47 6.70 -14.13
CA GLY A 510 -6.38 5.83 -13.39
C GLY A 510 -5.70 4.80 -12.49
N LEU A 511 -4.38 4.94 -12.22
CA LEU A 511 -3.59 3.94 -11.49
C LEU A 511 -3.72 4.05 -9.96
N LYS A 512 -4.32 5.12 -9.44
CA LYS A 512 -4.46 5.35 -8.00
C LYS A 512 -5.27 4.24 -7.30
N GLU A 513 -6.26 3.70 -7.96
CA GLU A 513 -7.18 2.71 -7.42
C GLU A 513 -6.74 1.26 -7.64
N PHE A 514 -5.63 1.03 -8.36
CA PHE A 514 -5.11 -0.31 -8.65
C PHE A 514 -4.10 -0.82 -7.65
N SER A 515 -4.44 -0.73 -6.36
CA SER A 515 -3.62 -1.32 -5.29
C SER A 515 -3.37 -2.81 -5.48
N TRP A 516 -4.36 -3.52 -6.01
CA TRP A 516 -4.31 -4.93 -6.31
C TRP A 516 -3.37 -5.30 -7.46
N GLY A 517 -3.01 -4.34 -8.31
CA GLY A 517 -2.08 -4.50 -9.43
C GLY A 517 -0.60 -4.39 -9.06
N VAL A 518 -0.29 -4.13 -7.79
CA VAL A 518 1.08 -3.94 -7.31
C VAL A 518 1.61 -5.25 -6.72
N ASP A 519 2.47 -5.95 -7.47
CA ASP A 519 2.95 -7.30 -7.12
C ASP A 519 4.47 -7.44 -7.01
N SER A 520 5.24 -6.50 -7.56
CA SER A 520 6.68 -6.65 -7.70
C SER A 520 7.46 -5.40 -7.31
N SER A 521 8.73 -5.58 -7.00
CA SER A 521 9.60 -4.56 -6.42
C SER A 521 9.98 -3.44 -7.38
N GLU A 522 9.78 -3.60 -8.68
CA GLU A 522 10.12 -2.61 -9.71
C GLU A 522 9.36 -1.29 -9.52
N VAL A 523 8.16 -1.34 -8.97
CA VAL A 523 7.35 -0.14 -8.67
C VAL A 523 7.90 0.69 -7.50
N LEU A 524 8.87 0.16 -6.74
CA LEU A 524 9.48 0.87 -5.61
C LEU A 524 10.69 1.73 -6.01
N PHE A 525 11.25 1.56 -7.21
CA PHE A 525 12.43 2.32 -7.65
C PHE A 525 12.25 3.84 -7.69
N PRO A 526 11.08 4.36 -8.05
CA PRO A 526 10.87 5.81 -7.99
C PRO A 526 11.09 6.44 -6.61
N PHE A 527 11.02 5.67 -5.51
CA PHE A 527 11.38 6.18 -4.17
C PHE A 527 12.85 6.61 -4.06
N ALA A 528 13.74 5.95 -4.78
CA ALA A 528 15.16 6.27 -4.77
C ALA A 528 15.61 7.09 -5.99
N TYR A 529 14.82 7.07 -7.07
CA TYR A 529 15.19 7.74 -8.32
C TYR A 529 15.15 9.26 -8.17
N PRO A 530 16.22 9.99 -8.54
CA PRO A 530 16.23 11.44 -8.49
C PRO A 530 15.35 12.05 -9.60
N ILE A 531 14.65 13.15 -9.31
CA ILE A 531 13.70 13.78 -10.25
C ILE A 531 14.44 14.42 -11.43
N VAL A 532 15.41 15.30 -11.16
CA VAL A 532 16.21 15.98 -12.19
C VAL A 532 17.68 15.73 -11.95
N GLY A 533 18.25 16.33 -10.93
CA GLY A 533 19.59 16.09 -10.46
C GLY A 533 19.60 15.49 -9.04
N GLU A 534 20.78 15.06 -8.59
CA GLU A 534 20.94 14.63 -7.19
C GLU A 534 21.44 15.81 -6.37
N MET A 535 20.57 16.58 -5.75
CA MET A 535 21.02 17.66 -4.90
C MET A 535 21.30 17.20 -3.48
N ALA A 536 20.33 16.52 -2.87
CA ALA A 536 20.40 16.14 -1.47
C ALA A 536 19.63 14.83 -1.18
N GLY A 537 20.03 14.10 -0.16
CA GLY A 537 19.31 12.95 0.39
C GLY A 537 19.25 11.69 -0.47
N HIS A 538 19.92 11.61 -1.59
CA HIS A 538 19.84 10.48 -2.52
C HIS A 538 20.31 9.16 -1.89
N LYS A 539 21.47 9.14 -1.26
CA LYS A 539 21.99 7.94 -0.56
C LYS A 539 21.04 7.44 0.52
N LYS A 540 20.43 8.37 1.22
CA LYS A 540 19.47 8.08 2.30
C LYS A 540 18.19 7.45 1.76
N ARG A 541 17.69 7.91 0.58
CA ARG A 541 16.54 7.31 -0.12
C ARG A 541 16.89 5.95 -0.74
N LYS A 542 18.09 5.80 -1.34
CA LYS A 542 18.57 4.50 -1.83
C LYS A 542 18.55 3.45 -0.72
N ALA A 543 18.98 3.81 0.49
CA ALA A 543 19.00 2.91 1.63
C ALA A 543 17.61 2.40 2.08
N LEU A 544 16.49 3.05 1.68
CA LEU A 544 15.14 2.55 1.97
C LEU A 544 14.84 1.25 1.22
N ILE A 545 15.30 1.14 -0.02
CA ILE A 545 15.03 -0.02 -0.89
C ILE A 545 16.21 -0.99 -0.96
N HIS A 546 17.26 -0.75 -0.18
CA HIS A 546 18.39 -1.67 -0.10
C HIS A 546 17.94 -3.07 0.32
N GLY A 547 18.52 -4.09 -0.30
CA GLY A 547 18.14 -5.50 -0.11
C GLY A 547 16.93 -5.93 -0.95
N ILE A 548 16.01 -5.03 -1.32
CA ILE A 548 15.01 -5.30 -2.35
C ILE A 548 15.62 -5.17 -3.75
N LEU A 549 16.64 -4.31 -3.87
CA LEU A 549 17.42 -4.11 -5.11
C LEU A 549 18.13 -5.40 -5.59
N GLU A 550 18.40 -6.33 -4.70
CA GLU A 550 19.04 -7.62 -5.03
C GLU A 550 18.12 -8.58 -5.81
N GLY A 551 16.98 -8.11 -6.27
CA GLY A 551 16.00 -8.88 -7.05
C GLY A 551 15.09 -9.76 -6.20
N HIS A 552 14.98 -9.47 -4.92
CA HIS A 552 13.92 -10.02 -4.09
C HIS A 552 12.56 -9.46 -4.52
N LEU A 553 11.51 -10.24 -4.40
CA LEU A 553 10.14 -9.85 -4.76
C LEU A 553 9.94 -9.52 -6.25
N THR A 554 10.77 -10.07 -7.12
CA THR A 554 10.54 -10.07 -8.57
C THR A 554 9.70 -11.26 -8.99
N SER A 555 9.16 -11.23 -10.21
CA SER A 555 8.35 -12.32 -10.78
C SER A 555 8.39 -12.24 -12.30
N GLY A 556 8.31 -13.39 -12.97
CA GLY A 556 8.35 -13.47 -14.42
C GLY A 556 9.66 -12.95 -15.02
N PRO A 557 9.66 -12.59 -16.30
CA PRO A 557 10.84 -12.00 -16.92
C PRO A 557 11.25 -10.74 -16.15
N GLN A 558 12.53 -10.61 -15.85
CA GLN A 558 13.05 -9.56 -14.96
C GLN A 558 14.42 -9.05 -15.39
N TYR A 559 14.74 -7.85 -14.93
CA TYR A 559 16.03 -7.20 -15.20
C TYR A 559 16.84 -6.88 -13.93
N LEU A 560 16.35 -7.26 -12.74
CA LEU A 560 17.00 -6.95 -11.46
C LEU A 560 18.02 -8.01 -11.06
N LYS A 561 17.57 -9.26 -11.00
CA LYS A 561 18.40 -10.39 -10.61
C LYS A 561 19.08 -10.98 -11.83
N PHE A 562 20.37 -11.33 -11.68
CA PHE A 562 21.07 -12.01 -12.75
C PHE A 562 20.45 -13.38 -13.06
N HIS A 563 20.07 -13.55 -14.32
CA HIS A 563 19.64 -14.82 -14.90
C HIS A 563 19.95 -14.86 -16.41
N PRO A 564 19.95 -16.03 -17.03
CA PRO A 564 20.38 -16.16 -18.43
C PRO A 564 19.55 -15.35 -19.43
N ALA A 565 18.27 -15.13 -19.16
CA ALA A 565 17.38 -14.37 -20.04
C ALA A 565 17.32 -12.86 -19.73
N GLN A 566 18.13 -12.34 -18.81
CA GLN A 566 18.11 -10.92 -18.42
C GLN A 566 18.47 -9.98 -19.57
N GLU A 567 19.58 -10.22 -20.26
CA GLU A 567 19.99 -9.34 -21.38
C GLU A 567 19.02 -9.44 -22.58
N PRO A 568 18.58 -10.65 -23.00
CA PRO A 568 17.53 -10.75 -24.01
C PRO A 568 16.24 -10.01 -23.66
N TYR A 569 15.81 -10.04 -22.39
CA TYR A 569 14.63 -9.30 -21.95
C TYR A 569 14.84 -7.78 -22.01
N LEU A 570 16.02 -7.29 -21.62
CA LEU A 570 16.36 -5.88 -21.74
C LEU A 570 16.42 -5.42 -23.20
N ASP A 571 17.00 -6.20 -24.07
CA ASP A 571 17.06 -5.89 -25.51
C ASP A 571 15.64 -5.86 -26.12
N PHE A 572 14.75 -6.75 -25.69
CA PHE A 572 13.34 -6.73 -26.04
C PHE A 572 12.62 -5.44 -25.56
N ILE A 573 12.83 -5.03 -24.31
CA ILE A 573 12.28 -3.79 -23.81
C ILE A 573 12.76 -2.59 -24.65
N ARG A 574 14.04 -2.54 -25.00
CA ARG A 574 14.62 -1.49 -25.86
C ARG A 574 13.96 -1.45 -27.23
N GLU A 575 13.83 -2.61 -27.86
CA GLU A 575 13.15 -2.73 -29.16
C GLU A 575 11.70 -2.27 -29.09
N THR A 576 10.99 -2.65 -28.03
CA THR A 576 9.61 -2.22 -27.79
C THR A 576 9.52 -0.70 -27.63
N PHE A 577 10.42 -0.07 -26.87
CA PHE A 577 10.46 1.39 -26.76
C PHE A 577 10.70 2.08 -28.09
N HIS A 578 11.67 1.60 -28.89
CA HIS A 578 11.98 2.20 -30.19
C HIS A 578 10.81 2.04 -31.16
N THR A 579 10.22 0.86 -31.24
CA THR A 579 9.10 0.60 -32.14
C THR A 579 7.88 1.46 -31.78
N ILE A 580 7.54 1.57 -30.51
CA ILE A 580 6.44 2.42 -30.04
C ILE A 580 6.75 3.90 -30.32
N ALA A 581 7.93 4.38 -29.96
CA ALA A 581 8.30 5.78 -30.10
C ALA A 581 8.30 6.22 -31.57
N ASP A 582 8.89 5.44 -32.47
CA ASP A 582 8.98 5.77 -33.89
C ASP A 582 7.61 5.76 -34.61
N SER A 583 6.57 5.17 -33.98
CA SER A 583 5.19 5.13 -34.49
C SER A 583 4.31 6.28 -34.01
N LEU A 584 4.78 7.07 -33.05
CA LEU A 584 4.01 8.15 -32.43
C LEU A 584 4.39 9.53 -32.99
N PRO A 585 3.50 10.55 -32.86
CA PRO A 585 3.82 11.95 -33.20
C PRO A 585 5.00 12.50 -32.39
N ASN A 586 5.64 13.56 -32.87
CA ASN A 586 6.88 14.10 -32.32
C ASN A 586 6.85 14.35 -30.80
N LEU A 587 5.78 14.95 -30.28
CA LEU A 587 5.66 15.25 -28.85
C LEU A 587 5.61 13.97 -28.01
N GLU A 588 4.75 13.04 -28.38
CA GLU A 588 4.58 11.74 -27.72
C GLU A 588 5.83 10.88 -27.89
N ARG A 589 6.45 10.92 -29.08
CA ARG A 589 7.72 10.26 -29.38
C ARG A 589 8.82 10.72 -28.41
N ASN A 590 8.93 12.03 -28.22
CA ASN A 590 9.93 12.60 -27.31
C ASN A 590 9.68 12.17 -25.85
N ASN A 591 8.44 12.11 -25.43
CA ASN A 591 8.06 11.58 -24.10
C ASN A 591 8.53 10.14 -23.92
N ILE A 592 8.25 9.24 -24.86
CA ILE A 592 8.63 7.82 -24.78
C ILE A 592 10.15 7.66 -24.77
N TYR A 593 10.88 8.41 -25.60
CA TYR A 593 12.35 8.35 -25.60
C TYR A 593 12.99 8.94 -24.34
N VAL A 594 12.43 9.99 -23.76
CA VAL A 594 12.88 10.50 -22.46
C VAL A 594 12.66 9.45 -21.37
N TRP A 595 11.52 8.75 -21.39
CA TRP A 595 11.25 7.66 -20.45
C TRP A 595 12.23 6.48 -20.65
N TRP A 596 12.50 6.10 -21.91
CA TRP A 596 13.52 5.10 -22.20
C TRP A 596 14.91 5.49 -21.65
N LEU A 597 15.36 6.72 -21.87
CA LEU A 597 16.65 7.20 -21.39
C LEU A 597 16.72 7.20 -19.85
N ARG A 598 15.62 7.57 -19.18
CA ARG A 598 15.51 7.47 -17.71
C ARG A 598 15.54 6.03 -17.23
N PHE A 599 14.93 5.11 -17.96
CA PHE A 599 14.99 3.69 -17.67
C PHE A 599 16.44 3.16 -17.82
N GLU A 600 17.14 3.53 -18.87
CA GLU A 600 18.57 3.17 -19.03
C GLU A 600 19.43 3.77 -17.89
N ARG A 601 19.15 5.00 -17.47
CA ARG A 601 19.80 5.59 -16.29
C ARG A 601 19.52 4.78 -15.03
N LEU A 602 18.30 4.30 -14.84
CA LEU A 602 17.96 3.42 -13.73
C LEU A 602 18.75 2.10 -13.78
N LEU A 603 18.91 1.50 -14.96
CA LEU A 603 19.71 0.28 -15.12
C LEU A 603 21.20 0.49 -14.76
N VAL A 604 21.75 1.66 -15.11
CA VAL A 604 23.12 2.05 -14.68
C VAL A 604 23.17 2.20 -13.16
N PHE A 605 22.20 2.88 -12.56
CA PHE A 605 22.09 3.03 -11.11
C PHE A 605 22.05 1.68 -10.38
N LEU A 606 21.26 0.71 -10.88
CA LEU A 606 21.14 -0.63 -10.31
C LEU A 606 22.44 -1.47 -10.45
N SER A 607 23.25 -1.19 -11.46
CA SER A 607 24.50 -1.94 -11.70
C SER A 607 25.71 -1.40 -10.94
N LYS A 608 25.60 -0.29 -10.21
CA LYS A 608 26.71 0.36 -9.48
C LYS A 608 27.37 -0.54 -8.45
N ASP A 609 26.64 -1.44 -7.85
CA ASP A 609 27.14 -2.33 -6.80
C ASP A 609 27.99 -3.50 -7.37
N GLU A 610 28.03 -3.67 -8.72
CA GLU A 610 28.81 -4.69 -9.43
C GLU A 610 29.81 -4.07 -10.42
N PRO A 611 31.04 -3.71 -9.99
CA PRO A 611 31.94 -2.87 -10.79
C PRO A 611 32.31 -3.46 -12.17
N LEU A 612 32.52 -4.76 -12.29
CA LEU A 612 32.89 -5.40 -13.58
C LEU A 612 31.74 -5.34 -14.62
N LYS A 613 30.50 -5.53 -14.15
CA LYS A 613 29.29 -5.41 -15.02
C LYS A 613 29.01 -3.95 -15.36
N TYR A 614 29.23 -3.05 -14.40
CA TYR A 614 29.05 -1.62 -14.53
C TYR A 614 29.85 -1.03 -15.68
N ASP A 615 31.17 -1.29 -15.75
CA ASP A 615 32.04 -0.77 -16.80
C ASP A 615 31.66 -1.26 -18.20
N ASN A 616 31.34 -2.55 -18.33
CA ASN A 616 30.97 -3.13 -19.63
C ASN A 616 29.62 -2.65 -20.12
N LYS A 617 28.61 -2.60 -19.24
CA LYS A 617 27.29 -2.05 -19.54
C LYS A 617 27.38 -0.59 -19.91
N GLY A 618 28.16 0.20 -19.17
CA GLY A 618 28.36 1.61 -19.45
C GLY A 618 28.99 1.89 -20.82
N LYS A 619 29.97 1.08 -21.27
CA LYS A 619 30.56 1.23 -22.58
C LYS A 619 29.59 0.86 -23.71
N LYS A 620 28.82 -0.25 -23.56
CA LYS A 620 27.80 -0.68 -24.51
C LYS A 620 26.72 0.38 -24.63
N LEU A 621 26.21 0.88 -23.51
CA LEU A 621 25.16 1.89 -23.49
C LEU A 621 25.62 3.22 -24.13
N LYS A 622 26.85 3.65 -23.86
CA LYS A 622 27.42 4.86 -24.48
C LYS A 622 27.48 4.75 -26.00
N SER A 623 27.79 3.59 -26.54
CA SER A 623 27.78 3.33 -27.98
C SER A 623 26.38 3.47 -28.54
N VAL A 624 25.38 2.81 -27.94
CA VAL A 624 23.98 2.86 -28.34
C VAL A 624 23.43 4.31 -28.29
N LEU A 625 23.74 5.06 -27.23
CA LEU A 625 23.29 6.44 -27.10
C LEU A 625 23.92 7.37 -28.13
N LYS A 626 25.20 7.17 -28.47
CA LYS A 626 25.85 7.95 -29.54
C LYS A 626 25.23 7.67 -30.91
N GLU A 627 24.87 6.43 -31.21
CA GLU A 627 24.17 6.09 -32.44
C GLU A 627 22.74 6.68 -32.46
N PHE A 628 22.04 6.65 -31.33
CA PHE A 628 20.72 7.25 -31.19
C PHE A 628 20.75 8.77 -31.42
N LEU A 629 21.74 9.48 -30.84
CA LEU A 629 21.90 10.94 -30.98
C LEU A 629 22.40 11.35 -32.37
N LYS A 630 23.06 10.48 -33.13
CA LYS A 630 23.51 10.77 -34.50
C LYS A 630 22.39 10.80 -35.54
N LYS A 631 21.23 10.17 -35.22
CA LYS A 631 20.06 10.22 -36.13
C LYS A 631 19.62 11.69 -36.30
N ASP A 632 19.37 12.12 -37.56
CA ASP A 632 19.05 13.51 -37.87
C ASP A 632 17.86 14.06 -37.06
N VAL A 633 16.84 13.24 -36.84
CA VAL A 633 15.64 13.60 -36.04
C VAL A 633 15.95 13.86 -34.58
N ASN A 634 17.00 13.21 -34.04
CA ASN A 634 17.35 13.28 -32.61
C ASN A 634 18.49 14.28 -32.33
N ARG A 635 19.24 14.64 -33.34
CA ARG A 635 20.49 15.41 -33.24
C ARG A 635 20.32 16.75 -32.57
N ASN A 636 19.21 17.43 -32.82
CA ASN A 636 18.96 18.80 -32.30
C ASN A 636 18.02 18.79 -31.05
N ASN A 637 17.66 17.62 -30.52
CA ASN A 637 16.71 17.55 -29.40
C ASN A 637 17.42 17.71 -28.06
N LEU A 638 17.22 18.85 -27.41
CA LEU A 638 17.84 19.21 -26.13
C LEU A 638 17.45 18.28 -24.97
N HIS A 639 16.23 17.70 -25.01
CA HIS A 639 15.77 16.78 -23.97
C HIS A 639 16.66 15.51 -23.91
N PHE A 640 17.09 15.03 -25.07
CA PHE A 640 17.93 13.82 -25.14
C PHE A 640 19.34 14.08 -24.65
N TYR A 641 19.90 15.26 -24.92
CA TYR A 641 21.22 15.64 -24.42
C TYR A 641 21.22 15.81 -22.89
N LYS A 642 20.14 16.33 -22.32
CA LYS A 642 19.96 16.38 -20.88
C LYS A 642 20.03 14.98 -20.24
N GLU A 643 19.19 14.06 -20.72
CA GLU A 643 19.17 12.70 -20.15
C GLU A 643 20.49 11.96 -20.40
N TYR A 644 21.15 12.18 -21.56
CA TYR A 644 22.48 11.64 -21.82
C TYR A 644 23.53 12.18 -20.83
N ALA A 645 23.50 13.47 -20.54
CA ALA A 645 24.39 14.06 -19.53
C ALA A 645 24.18 13.44 -18.13
N LEU A 646 22.93 13.22 -17.73
CA LEU A 646 22.60 12.58 -16.46
C LEU A 646 23.03 11.10 -16.43
N ILE A 647 22.99 10.38 -17.54
CA ILE A 647 23.51 9.02 -17.65
C ILE A 647 25.05 9.01 -17.49
N GLU A 648 25.77 9.93 -18.13
CA GLU A 648 27.24 10.05 -17.95
C GLU A 648 27.59 10.38 -16.49
N ARG A 649 26.79 11.21 -15.82
CA ARG A 649 26.92 11.46 -14.38
C ARG A 649 26.72 10.21 -13.55
N GLU A 650 25.67 9.42 -13.84
CA GLU A 650 25.39 8.17 -13.16
C GLU A 650 26.51 7.15 -13.34
N MET A 651 27.23 7.22 -14.48
CA MET A 651 28.46 6.46 -14.75
C MET A 651 29.72 7.01 -14.03
N GLY A 652 29.57 7.97 -13.11
CA GLY A 652 30.67 8.57 -12.35
C GLY A 652 31.51 9.59 -13.12
N ARG A 653 31.09 10.02 -14.31
CA ARG A 653 31.83 10.94 -15.17
C ARG A 653 31.26 12.37 -15.03
N PHE A 654 31.44 12.94 -13.85
CA PHE A 654 30.86 14.23 -13.47
C PHE A 654 31.25 15.38 -14.43
N GLU A 655 32.56 15.53 -14.76
CA GLU A 655 33.02 16.57 -15.67
C GLU A 655 32.47 16.41 -17.10
N SER A 656 32.29 15.17 -17.57
CA SER A 656 31.66 14.93 -18.87
C SER A 656 30.20 15.38 -18.88
N CYS A 657 29.49 15.15 -17.78
CA CYS A 657 28.10 15.61 -17.63
C CYS A 657 28.01 17.13 -17.72
N ILE A 658 28.84 17.84 -16.97
CA ILE A 658 28.86 19.32 -17.00
C ILE A 658 29.21 19.82 -18.40
N ASN A 659 30.25 19.29 -19.04
CA ASN A 659 30.66 19.69 -20.37
C ASN A 659 29.57 19.49 -21.43
N ILE A 660 28.82 18.36 -21.34
CA ILE A 660 27.68 18.11 -22.24
C ILE A 660 26.59 19.16 -22.06
N LEU A 661 26.22 19.45 -20.79
CA LEU A 661 25.19 20.43 -20.49
C LEU A 661 25.61 21.85 -20.90
N GLU A 662 26.83 22.28 -20.60
CA GLU A 662 27.37 23.58 -21.01
C GLU A 662 27.43 23.69 -22.55
N THR A 663 27.92 22.64 -23.23
CA THR A 663 27.96 22.64 -24.71
C THR A 663 26.56 22.69 -25.31
N ALA A 664 25.59 21.99 -24.75
CA ALA A 664 24.19 22.01 -25.21
C ALA A 664 23.56 23.40 -25.01
N ILE A 665 23.88 24.10 -23.92
CA ILE A 665 23.42 25.46 -23.68
C ILE A 665 24.09 26.45 -24.63
N GLN A 666 25.41 26.35 -24.84
CA GLN A 666 26.19 27.26 -25.67
C GLN A 666 25.94 27.05 -27.18
N SER A 667 25.69 25.78 -27.62
CA SER A 667 25.40 25.51 -29.04
C SER A 667 24.08 26.10 -29.50
N ASN A 668 23.18 26.36 -28.59
CA ASN A 668 21.96 27.10 -28.85
C ASN A 668 22.29 28.61 -28.80
N CYS A 669 22.74 29.18 -29.94
CA CYS A 669 23.22 30.56 -30.06
C CYS A 669 22.19 31.64 -29.73
N THR A 670 20.95 31.30 -29.44
CA THR A 670 19.87 32.19 -29.10
C THR A 670 19.66 32.25 -27.59
N CYS A 671 19.71 33.46 -27.02
CA CYS A 671 19.38 33.64 -25.61
C CYS A 671 17.91 33.25 -25.34
N PRO A 672 17.57 32.64 -24.18
CA PRO A 672 16.20 32.28 -23.81
C PRO A 672 15.20 33.45 -23.95
N SER A 673 15.67 34.68 -23.81
CA SER A 673 14.85 35.89 -23.96
C SER A 673 14.39 36.12 -25.40
N MET A 674 15.07 35.56 -26.41
CA MET A 674 14.82 35.77 -27.85
C MET A 674 14.04 34.58 -28.47
N ILE A 675 13.90 33.49 -27.78
CA ILE A 675 13.21 32.26 -28.25
C ILE A 675 11.71 32.47 -28.10
N SER A 676 10.99 32.34 -29.20
CA SER A 676 9.51 32.40 -29.25
C SER A 676 8.86 31.05 -29.11
N ASP A 677 9.54 29.96 -29.50
CA ASP A 677 9.02 28.59 -29.36
C ASP A 677 9.03 28.16 -27.89
N HIS A 678 7.83 27.79 -27.43
CA HIS A 678 7.60 27.40 -26.04
C HIS A 678 8.30 26.11 -25.67
N GLU A 679 8.33 25.10 -26.57
CA GLU A 679 8.94 23.81 -26.31
C GLU A 679 10.47 23.93 -26.23
N GLU A 680 11.08 24.63 -27.18
CA GLU A 680 12.52 24.85 -27.19
C GLU A 680 12.98 25.66 -25.97
N LYS A 681 12.22 26.66 -25.60
CA LYS A 681 12.45 27.46 -24.39
C LYS A 681 12.35 26.60 -23.13
N ALA A 682 11.35 25.71 -23.03
CA ALA A 682 11.19 24.81 -21.90
C ALA A 682 12.38 23.83 -21.81
N ALA A 683 12.80 23.26 -22.93
CA ALA A 683 13.97 22.38 -22.98
C ALA A 683 15.25 23.08 -22.52
N LEU A 684 15.45 24.31 -22.94
CA LEU A 684 16.62 25.11 -22.56
C LEU A 684 16.62 25.44 -21.06
N PHE A 685 15.50 25.95 -20.51
CA PHE A 685 15.41 26.18 -19.05
C PHE A 685 15.61 24.90 -18.24
N ASN A 686 15.16 23.77 -18.74
CA ASN A 686 15.38 22.49 -18.10
C ASN A 686 16.87 22.08 -18.10
N LEU A 687 17.62 22.43 -19.13
CA LEU A 687 19.09 22.26 -19.14
C LEU A 687 19.76 23.14 -18.08
N TYR A 688 19.40 24.41 -17.98
CA TYR A 688 19.92 25.31 -16.93
C TYR A 688 19.62 24.77 -15.54
N ARG A 689 18.37 24.39 -15.28
CA ARG A 689 17.97 23.75 -14.02
C ARG A 689 18.82 22.53 -13.71
N THR A 690 18.97 21.63 -14.67
CA THR A 690 19.72 20.38 -14.48
C THR A 690 21.20 20.66 -14.20
N LEU A 691 21.80 21.64 -14.86
CA LEU A 691 23.18 22.06 -14.61
C LEU A 691 23.34 22.63 -13.20
N PHE A 692 22.43 23.51 -12.77
CA PHE A 692 22.47 24.10 -11.42
C PHE A 692 22.29 23.04 -10.35
N GLU A 693 21.31 22.17 -10.47
CA GLU A 693 21.09 21.07 -9.54
C GLU A 693 22.28 20.10 -9.50
N THR A 694 22.95 19.87 -10.63
CA THR A 694 24.14 19.02 -10.71
C THR A 694 25.34 19.67 -10.01
N LEU A 695 25.54 20.97 -10.17
CA LEU A 695 26.63 21.71 -9.54
C LEU A 695 26.43 21.93 -8.04
N LEU A 696 25.19 22.05 -7.58
CA LEU A 696 24.81 22.21 -6.17
C LEU A 696 24.77 20.90 -5.39
N ASN A 697 25.10 19.77 -5.99
CA ASN A 697 25.14 18.49 -5.29
C ASN A 697 26.07 18.55 -4.07
N THR A 698 25.54 18.22 -2.89
CA THR A 698 26.25 18.26 -1.61
C THR A 698 27.50 17.38 -1.55
N GLU A 699 27.50 16.25 -2.26
CA GLU A 699 28.63 15.31 -2.25
C GLU A 699 29.85 15.79 -3.05
N THR A 700 29.60 16.57 -4.11
CA THR A 700 30.65 17.01 -5.03
C THR A 700 30.86 18.52 -4.99
N TYR A 701 30.15 19.21 -4.08
CA TYR A 701 30.13 20.65 -4.00
C TYR A 701 31.51 21.27 -3.73
N LYS A 702 31.89 22.23 -4.56
CA LYS A 702 33.07 23.08 -4.42
C LYS A 702 32.64 24.53 -4.59
N GLU A 703 33.33 25.46 -3.92
CA GLU A 703 32.99 26.88 -4.00
C GLU A 703 33.13 27.43 -5.44
N SER A 704 34.05 26.86 -6.22
CA SER A 704 34.16 27.12 -7.67
C SER A 704 32.90 26.80 -8.47
N HIS A 705 32.00 25.94 -7.96
CA HIS A 705 30.75 25.62 -8.63
C HIS A 705 29.73 26.79 -8.57
N LYS A 706 29.75 27.59 -7.49
CA LYS A 706 28.96 28.82 -7.42
C LYS A 706 29.33 29.79 -8.54
N GLU A 707 30.66 30.03 -8.73
CA GLU A 707 31.15 30.88 -9.78
C GLU A 707 30.76 30.36 -11.17
N LYS A 708 30.83 29.05 -11.38
CA LYS A 708 30.36 28.42 -12.64
C LYS A 708 28.88 28.69 -12.87
N ILE A 709 28.03 28.49 -11.86
CA ILE A 709 26.59 28.79 -11.97
C ILE A 709 26.37 30.25 -12.36
N LEU A 710 27.05 31.17 -11.66
CA LEU A 710 26.94 32.62 -11.94
C LEU A 710 27.47 33.00 -13.33
N ASN A 711 28.44 32.26 -13.85
CA ASN A 711 28.95 32.50 -15.20
C ASN A 711 28.01 31.95 -16.28
N VAL A 712 27.48 30.73 -16.10
CA VAL A 712 26.57 30.12 -17.08
C VAL A 712 25.24 30.86 -17.15
N ILE A 713 24.73 31.37 -16.05
CA ILE A 713 23.46 32.10 -16.04
C ILE A 713 23.51 33.40 -16.86
N LYS A 714 24.68 33.97 -17.07
CA LYS A 714 24.87 35.15 -17.90
C LYS A 714 24.45 34.92 -19.35
N TYR A 715 24.53 33.68 -19.86
CA TYR A 715 24.09 33.35 -21.22
C TYR A 715 22.58 33.44 -21.41
N MET A 716 21.76 33.65 -20.35
CA MET A 716 20.33 33.83 -20.47
C MET A 716 19.93 35.15 -21.10
N VAL A 717 20.81 36.16 -21.07
CA VAL A 717 20.57 37.52 -21.59
C VAL A 717 21.68 37.91 -22.57
N PRO A 718 21.38 38.66 -23.64
CA PRO A 718 22.39 39.13 -24.60
C PRO A 718 23.56 39.83 -23.90
N GLU A 719 24.75 39.71 -24.48
CA GLU A 719 25.97 40.30 -23.93
C GLU A 719 25.80 41.80 -23.69
N SER A 720 26.02 42.18 -22.46
CA SER A 720 26.16 43.56 -22.03
C SER A 720 27.10 43.62 -20.82
N THR A 721 27.72 44.77 -20.65
CA THR A 721 28.65 45.20 -19.61
C THR A 721 28.54 44.57 -18.21
N ASP A 722 29.31 45.01 -17.23
CA ASP A 722 29.44 44.54 -15.83
C ASP A 722 28.13 44.32 -15.02
N THR A 723 27.01 44.80 -15.58
CA THR A 723 25.66 44.66 -14.95
C THR A 723 24.83 43.44 -15.40
N GLN A 724 25.45 42.49 -16.13
CA GLN A 724 24.75 41.36 -16.75
C GLN A 724 23.98 40.47 -15.72
N LEU A 725 24.54 40.24 -14.54
CA LEU A 725 23.84 39.50 -13.46
C LEU A 725 22.57 40.17 -12.95
N LEU A 726 22.57 41.52 -12.92
CA LEU A 726 21.36 42.28 -12.55
C LEU A 726 20.28 42.22 -13.63
N LEU A 727 20.70 42.19 -14.90
CA LEU A 727 19.77 42.02 -16.03
C LEU A 727 19.15 40.61 -16.02
N VAL A 728 19.91 39.60 -15.73
CA VAL A 728 19.41 38.21 -15.56
C VAL A 728 18.42 38.15 -14.40
N GLU A 729 18.77 38.72 -13.26
CA GLU A 729 17.86 38.75 -12.11
C GLU A 729 16.54 39.44 -12.44
N LYS A 730 16.62 40.61 -13.13
CA LYS A 730 15.44 41.33 -13.59
C LYS A 730 14.62 40.47 -14.55
N TYR A 731 15.26 39.84 -15.54
CA TYR A 731 14.60 39.00 -16.52
C TYR A 731 13.85 37.84 -15.86
N LEU A 732 14.50 37.10 -14.96
CA LEU A 732 13.88 35.97 -14.24
C LEU A 732 12.76 36.41 -13.32
N ARG A 733 12.94 37.55 -12.61
CA ARG A 733 11.91 38.18 -11.78
C ARG A 733 10.69 38.60 -12.61
N ASP A 734 10.91 39.22 -13.76
CA ASP A 734 9.85 39.63 -14.67
C ASP A 734 9.10 38.42 -15.23
N CYS A 735 9.79 37.29 -15.54
CA CYS A 735 9.17 36.04 -15.94
C CYS A 735 8.27 35.46 -14.84
N VAL A 736 8.73 35.44 -13.58
CA VAL A 736 7.92 34.98 -12.45
C VAL A 736 6.75 35.90 -12.16
N ASN A 737 6.96 37.23 -12.25
CA ASN A 737 5.87 38.20 -12.09
C ASN A 737 4.83 38.12 -13.20
N ASN A 738 5.24 37.81 -14.42
CA ASN A 738 4.31 37.59 -15.53
C ASN A 738 3.52 36.29 -15.31
N PHE A 739 4.18 35.21 -14.85
CA PHE A 739 3.50 33.98 -14.46
C PHE A 739 2.41 34.25 -13.40
N LEU A 740 2.71 35.04 -12.36
CA LEU A 740 1.74 35.40 -11.32
C LEU A 740 0.58 36.27 -11.79
N LYS A 741 0.70 36.94 -12.94
CA LYS A 741 -0.36 37.76 -13.54
C LYS A 741 -1.23 37.00 -14.54
N THR A 742 -0.71 35.94 -15.14
CA THR A 742 -1.40 35.13 -16.14
C THR A 742 -2.07 33.94 -15.44
N GLU A 743 -3.28 33.58 -15.86
CA GLU A 743 -3.90 32.37 -15.36
C GLU A 743 -3.08 31.14 -15.82
N PRO A 744 -2.69 30.27 -14.91
CA PRO A 744 -1.92 29.09 -15.25
C PRO A 744 -2.76 28.19 -16.15
N MET A 745 -2.29 27.92 -17.36
CA MET A 745 -2.99 27.05 -18.29
C MET A 745 -2.81 25.59 -17.87
N SER A 746 -3.92 24.88 -17.73
CA SER A 746 -3.91 23.42 -17.62
C SER A 746 -3.48 22.86 -18.97
N LYS A 747 -2.21 22.51 -19.13
CA LYS A 747 -1.77 21.74 -20.29
C LYS A 747 -2.15 20.26 -20.04
N ASP A 748 -2.73 19.69 -21.08
CA ASP A 748 -3.19 18.30 -21.08
C ASP A 748 -2.03 17.31 -20.84
N ILE A 749 -2.44 16.09 -20.57
CA ILE A 749 -1.73 14.89 -20.14
C ILE A 749 -0.49 14.52 -21.00
N ASP A 750 -0.31 15.13 -22.16
CA ASP A 750 0.66 14.69 -23.18
C ASP A 750 2.14 15.00 -22.84
N THR A 751 2.40 15.65 -21.71
CA THR A 751 3.74 16.08 -21.32
C THR A 751 4.26 15.43 -20.03
N PHE A 752 3.95 14.14 -19.79
CA PHE A 752 4.33 13.45 -18.54
C PHE A 752 5.81 13.52 -18.18
N PHE A 753 6.67 13.31 -19.16
CA PHE A 753 8.11 13.21 -18.96
C PHE A 753 8.86 14.44 -19.45
N LEU A 754 8.21 15.31 -20.22
CA LEU A 754 8.79 16.56 -20.70
C LEU A 754 8.75 17.66 -19.65
N PRO A 755 9.65 18.64 -19.72
CA PRO A 755 9.71 19.73 -18.75
C PRO A 755 8.53 20.68 -18.87
N ASN A 756 8.17 21.30 -17.76
CA ASN A 756 7.24 22.42 -17.75
C ASN A 756 8.01 23.72 -17.64
N LEU A 757 7.79 24.64 -18.57
CA LEU A 757 8.52 25.92 -18.67
C LEU A 757 8.39 26.76 -17.40
N ASP A 758 7.15 26.93 -16.90
CA ASP A 758 6.87 27.79 -15.74
C ASP A 758 7.56 27.27 -14.48
N SER A 759 7.46 25.92 -14.24
CA SER A 759 8.16 25.29 -13.14
C SER A 759 9.66 25.48 -13.23
N ASP A 760 10.27 25.28 -14.41
CA ASP A 760 11.72 25.36 -14.55
C ASP A 760 12.23 26.80 -14.45
N ILE A 761 11.48 27.82 -14.90
CA ILE A 761 11.80 29.24 -14.69
C ILE A 761 11.81 29.57 -13.20
N ILE A 762 10.76 29.16 -12.46
CA ILE A 762 10.65 29.42 -11.02
C ILE A 762 11.82 28.76 -10.29
N VAL A 763 12.14 27.50 -10.63
CA VAL A 763 13.28 26.79 -10.03
C VAL A 763 14.61 27.46 -10.35
N CYS A 764 14.86 27.85 -11.60
CA CYS A 764 16.07 28.57 -11.98
C CYS A 764 16.21 29.91 -11.21
N TYR A 765 15.11 30.66 -11.06
CA TYR A 765 15.11 31.92 -10.30
C TYR A 765 15.39 31.69 -8.81
N THR A 766 14.73 30.74 -8.20
CA THR A 766 14.91 30.41 -6.77
C THR A 766 16.29 29.86 -6.45
N LEU A 767 16.84 29.01 -7.32
CA LEU A 767 18.22 28.50 -7.21
C LEU A 767 19.24 29.63 -7.37
N PHE A 768 19.01 30.54 -8.32
CA PHE A 768 19.87 31.72 -8.50
C PHE A 768 19.89 32.62 -7.26
N LEU A 769 18.72 32.91 -6.67
CA LEU A 769 18.62 33.69 -5.45
C LEU A 769 19.28 33.00 -4.27
N TYR A 770 19.09 31.69 -4.14
CA TYR A 770 19.73 30.89 -3.09
C TYR A 770 21.26 30.95 -3.21
N VAL A 771 21.82 30.79 -4.42
CA VAL A 771 23.27 30.85 -4.66
C VAL A 771 23.80 32.23 -4.39
N LYS A 772 23.07 33.30 -4.77
CA LYS A 772 23.50 34.70 -4.64
C LYS A 772 23.42 35.18 -3.19
N ASN A 773 22.25 35.00 -2.53
CA ASN A 773 21.93 35.64 -1.24
C ASN A 773 22.05 34.69 -0.06
N ASN A 774 22.07 33.37 -0.29
CA ASN A 774 21.97 32.30 0.72
C ASN A 774 20.78 32.50 1.69
N ASN A 775 19.70 33.18 1.24
CA ASN A 775 18.50 33.46 2.03
C ASN A 775 17.39 32.49 1.67
N ILE A 776 17.11 31.53 2.55
CA ILE A 776 16.08 30.53 2.33
C ILE A 776 14.65 31.06 2.51
N GLU A 777 14.47 32.11 3.34
CA GLU A 777 13.13 32.66 3.61
C GLU A 777 12.54 33.36 2.37
N GLU A 778 13.38 34.06 1.62
CA GLU A 778 12.99 34.69 0.35
C GLU A 778 12.52 33.65 -0.65
N VAL A 779 13.25 32.53 -0.77
CA VAL A 779 12.95 31.41 -1.65
C VAL A 779 11.61 30.75 -1.24
N ILE A 780 11.39 30.49 0.04
CA ILE A 780 10.13 29.93 0.55
C ILE A 780 8.95 30.83 0.25
N ASN A 781 9.11 32.17 0.37
CA ASN A 781 8.03 33.11 0.09
C ASN A 781 7.64 33.10 -1.38
N ILE A 782 8.63 33.00 -2.29
CA ILE A 782 8.37 32.88 -3.74
C ILE A 782 7.59 31.59 -4.03
N TYR A 783 8.04 30.45 -3.50
CA TYR A 783 7.32 29.19 -3.70
C TYR A 783 5.90 29.25 -3.17
N LYS A 784 5.66 29.81 -1.98
CA LYS A 784 4.31 29.97 -1.43
C LYS A 784 3.40 30.76 -2.36
N CYS A 785 3.87 31.93 -2.88
CA CYS A 785 3.09 32.71 -3.80
C CYS A 785 2.76 31.97 -5.10
N CYS A 786 3.74 31.25 -5.66
CA CYS A 786 3.56 30.46 -6.88
C CYS A 786 2.63 29.25 -6.65
N ILE A 787 2.77 28.54 -5.54
CA ILE A 787 1.93 27.38 -5.16
C ILE A 787 0.48 27.82 -4.92
N GLU A 788 0.28 28.99 -4.27
CA GLU A 788 -1.07 29.53 -4.07
C GLU A 788 -1.73 29.93 -5.39
N HIS A 789 -0.96 30.46 -6.33
CA HIS A 789 -1.44 30.83 -7.66
C HIS A 789 -1.86 29.58 -8.48
N CYS A 790 -1.20 28.44 -8.28
CA CYS A 790 -1.43 27.21 -9.02
C CYS A 790 -2.51 26.28 -8.41
N LYS A 791 -3.35 26.73 -7.49
CA LYS A 791 -4.37 25.85 -6.84
C LYS A 791 -5.31 25.17 -7.82
N GLU A 792 -5.60 25.78 -8.96
CA GLU A 792 -6.47 25.22 -9.98
C GLU A 792 -5.77 24.27 -10.95
N VAL A 793 -4.43 24.24 -10.95
CA VAL A 793 -3.61 23.37 -11.80
C VAL A 793 -2.78 22.41 -10.94
N PRO A 794 -3.38 21.28 -10.50
CA PRO A 794 -2.76 20.37 -9.53
C PRO A 794 -1.40 19.82 -9.96
N HIS A 795 -1.21 19.57 -11.25
CA HIS A 795 0.05 19.03 -11.78
C HIS A 795 1.22 19.99 -11.58
N LEU A 796 1.03 21.27 -11.90
CA LEU A 796 2.06 22.29 -11.71
C LEU A 796 2.31 22.56 -10.23
N GLN A 797 1.24 22.59 -9.43
CA GLN A 797 1.32 22.74 -7.99
C GLN A 797 2.16 21.62 -7.34
N GLU A 798 1.92 20.36 -7.74
CA GLU A 798 2.70 19.21 -7.27
C GLU A 798 4.20 19.35 -7.63
N MET A 799 4.52 19.80 -8.85
CA MET A 799 5.90 20.03 -9.28
C MET A 799 6.60 21.13 -8.49
N LEU A 800 5.89 22.20 -8.13
CA LEU A 800 6.44 23.29 -7.33
C LEU A 800 6.72 22.84 -5.89
N TYR A 801 5.82 22.06 -5.27
CA TYR A 801 6.08 21.44 -3.96
C TYR A 801 7.30 20.51 -3.99
N GLU A 802 7.44 19.67 -5.03
CA GLU A 802 8.63 18.83 -5.19
C GLU A 802 9.91 19.67 -5.22
N SER A 803 9.89 20.76 -5.98
CA SER A 803 11.05 21.64 -6.16
C SER A 803 11.38 22.40 -4.87
N GLU A 804 10.37 22.86 -4.13
CA GLU A 804 10.55 23.45 -2.79
C GLU A 804 11.19 22.45 -1.82
N LEU A 805 10.70 21.19 -1.80
CA LEU A 805 11.29 20.15 -0.95
C LEU A 805 12.74 19.85 -1.32
N VAL A 806 13.10 19.88 -2.61
CA VAL A 806 14.49 19.65 -3.06
C VAL A 806 15.41 20.72 -2.48
N ILE A 807 15.03 21.99 -2.57
CA ILE A 807 15.85 23.13 -2.07
C ILE A 807 15.91 23.13 -0.53
N LEU A 808 14.78 22.85 0.13
CA LEU A 808 14.74 22.75 1.59
C LEU A 808 15.59 21.58 2.11
N GLN A 809 15.62 20.45 1.43
CA GLN A 809 16.46 19.32 1.77
C GLN A 809 17.95 19.66 1.62
N LEU A 810 18.33 20.36 0.55
CA LEU A 810 19.68 20.88 0.36
C LEU A 810 20.09 21.83 1.50
N HIS A 811 19.21 22.76 1.84
CA HIS A 811 19.45 23.71 2.93
C HIS A 811 19.59 23.03 4.29
N TYR A 812 18.73 22.05 4.57
CA TYR A 812 18.76 21.27 5.80
C TYR A 812 20.05 20.44 5.95
N GLU A 813 20.59 19.88 4.87
CA GLU A 813 21.86 19.16 4.94
C GLU A 813 23.03 20.05 5.32
N ASN A 814 22.95 21.35 4.95
CA ASN A 814 23.95 22.36 5.31
C ASN A 814 23.68 22.98 6.69
N PHE A 815 22.40 23.11 7.11
CA PHE A 815 21.96 23.78 8.33
C PHE A 815 20.88 22.95 9.08
N PRO A 816 21.25 21.93 9.85
CA PRO A 816 20.29 20.96 10.43
C PRO A 816 19.31 21.56 11.46
N ASP A 817 19.60 22.73 12.01
CA ASP A 817 18.75 23.35 13.06
C ASP A 817 17.43 23.93 12.55
N LEU A 818 17.20 23.99 11.23
CA LEU A 818 16.06 24.63 10.59
C LEU A 818 15.01 23.62 10.03
N ASP A 819 14.89 22.42 10.59
CA ASP A 819 14.02 21.32 10.10
C ASP A 819 12.51 21.63 10.09
N ASN A 820 12.04 22.66 10.79
CA ASN A 820 10.62 22.96 10.91
C ASN A 820 9.94 23.29 9.55
N ASN A 821 10.62 24.03 8.66
CA ASN A 821 10.05 24.41 7.37
C ASN A 821 9.94 23.19 6.44
N LEU A 822 10.98 22.34 6.38
CA LEU A 822 10.95 21.12 5.58
C LEU A 822 9.83 20.17 6.04
N ASN A 823 9.62 20.02 7.36
CA ASN A 823 8.54 19.19 7.87
C ASN A 823 7.18 19.77 7.53
N LYS A 824 7.00 21.08 7.64
CA LYS A 824 5.73 21.74 7.33
C LYS A 824 5.36 21.54 5.85
N THR A 825 6.25 21.92 4.94
CA THR A 825 6.02 21.75 3.49
C THR A 825 5.77 20.29 3.12
N LEU A 826 6.51 19.33 3.75
CA LEU A 826 6.32 17.90 3.53
C LEU A 826 4.92 17.43 3.93
N TYR A 827 4.42 17.86 5.09
CA TYR A 827 3.08 17.47 5.54
C TYR A 827 1.99 18.16 4.72
N ASP A 828 2.14 19.44 4.38
CA ASP A 828 1.21 20.18 3.53
C ASP A 828 1.11 19.53 2.14
N MET A 829 2.26 19.14 1.56
CA MET A 829 2.28 18.40 0.29
C MET A 829 1.62 17.02 0.39
N LEU A 830 1.91 16.23 1.43
CA LEU A 830 1.33 14.89 1.59
C LEU A 830 -0.17 14.91 1.93
N GLU A 831 -0.70 16.03 2.42
CA GLU A 831 -2.14 16.20 2.61
C GLU A 831 -2.85 16.40 1.27
N LEU A 832 -2.26 17.13 0.33
CA LEU A 832 -2.79 17.39 -0.99
C LEU A 832 -2.46 16.26 -1.99
N TYR A 833 -1.25 15.73 -1.93
CA TYR A 833 -0.69 14.74 -2.87
C TYR A 833 -0.14 13.51 -2.12
N PRO A 834 -1.01 12.67 -1.55
CA PRO A 834 -0.60 11.55 -0.68
C PRO A 834 0.24 10.48 -1.38
N ASP A 835 0.18 10.39 -2.72
CA ASP A 835 0.85 9.37 -3.53
C ASP A 835 2.06 9.93 -4.30
N ASN A 836 2.60 11.06 -3.90
CA ASN A 836 3.84 11.56 -4.47
C ASN A 836 5.05 10.79 -3.91
N PHE A 837 5.77 10.09 -4.77
CA PHE A 837 6.87 9.19 -4.35
C PHE A 837 8.08 9.92 -3.79
N TYR A 838 8.38 11.12 -4.28
CA TYR A 838 9.48 11.91 -3.75
C TYR A 838 9.21 12.34 -2.30
N ALA A 839 8.06 12.92 -2.06
CA ALA A 839 7.63 13.31 -0.70
C ALA A 839 7.53 12.10 0.24
N LEU A 840 6.95 10.98 -0.24
CA LEU A 840 6.88 9.74 0.53
C LEU A 840 8.26 9.17 0.86
N SER A 841 9.26 9.31 -0.02
CA SER A 841 10.62 8.85 0.24
C SER A 841 11.31 9.65 1.35
N ILE A 842 11.11 10.95 1.38
CA ILE A 842 11.60 11.83 2.45
C ILE A 842 10.89 11.50 3.76
N TYR A 843 9.56 11.35 3.72
CA TYR A 843 8.76 10.96 4.88
C TYR A 843 9.22 9.63 5.47
N ALA A 844 9.37 8.60 4.64
CA ALA A 844 9.83 7.28 5.04
C ALA A 844 11.24 7.34 5.67
N HIS A 845 12.15 8.10 5.07
CA HIS A 845 13.49 8.27 5.62
C HIS A 845 13.45 8.91 7.00
N LYS A 846 12.74 10.02 7.17
CA LYS A 846 12.57 10.66 8.49
C LYS A 846 11.94 9.73 9.51
N GLN A 847 10.90 8.97 9.12
CA GLN A 847 10.30 7.97 10.01
C GLN A 847 11.30 6.87 10.42
N SER A 848 12.22 6.48 9.54
CA SER A 848 13.24 5.48 9.87
C SER A 848 14.25 5.95 10.93
N GLU A 849 14.47 7.25 11.08
CA GLU A 849 15.40 7.85 12.04
C GLU A 849 14.77 8.09 13.42
N LEU A 850 13.45 8.30 13.50
CA LEU A 850 12.78 8.60 14.76
C LEU A 850 12.83 7.42 15.74
N PRO A 851 13.17 7.67 17.04
CA PRO A 851 13.17 6.62 18.07
C PRO A 851 11.82 5.95 18.27
N SER A 852 10.75 6.72 18.15
CA SER A 852 9.38 6.25 18.17
C SER A 852 8.67 6.74 16.91
N TRP A 853 8.76 5.97 15.84
CA TRP A 853 7.91 6.25 14.70
C TRP A 853 6.45 6.07 15.11
N LYS A 854 5.78 7.20 15.22
CA LYS A 854 4.35 7.23 15.48
C LYS A 854 3.66 7.12 14.12
N ILE A 855 2.80 6.15 14.01
CA ILE A 855 1.77 6.20 12.97
C ILE A 855 0.84 7.30 13.48
N ASN A 856 1.06 8.52 13.05
CA ASN A 856 0.09 9.56 13.30
C ASN A 856 -1.17 9.09 12.59
N ASN A 857 -2.24 8.89 13.36
CA ASN A 857 -3.58 8.78 12.83
C ASN A 857 -3.95 10.16 12.25
N THR A 858 -3.26 10.56 11.18
CA THR A 858 -3.71 11.66 10.36
C THR A 858 -5.04 11.22 9.79
N LYS A 859 -6.01 12.08 9.78
CA LYS A 859 -7.35 11.86 9.19
C LYS A 859 -7.29 11.48 7.70
N SER A 860 -6.12 11.56 7.07
CA SER A 860 -5.90 11.14 5.70
C SER A 860 -5.95 9.60 5.61
N GLU A 861 -6.76 9.11 4.73
CA GLU A 861 -6.82 7.69 4.34
C GLU A 861 -5.41 7.19 4.01
N PHE A 862 -5.09 5.99 4.49
CA PHE A 862 -3.82 5.37 4.16
C PHE A 862 -3.86 4.93 2.68
N SER A 863 -3.04 5.56 1.86
CA SER A 863 -2.79 5.03 0.52
C SER A 863 -1.85 3.83 0.58
N VAL A 864 -1.92 2.97 -0.44
CA VAL A 864 -1.01 1.81 -0.58
C VAL A 864 0.46 2.24 -0.60
N TRP A 865 0.76 3.33 -1.28
CA TRP A 865 2.12 3.86 -1.41
C TRP A 865 2.67 4.37 -0.07
N LYS A 866 1.82 5.04 0.71
CA LYS A 866 2.16 5.45 2.08
C LYS A 866 2.38 4.24 3.00
N ALA A 867 1.57 3.20 2.86
CA ALA A 867 1.75 1.95 3.61
C ALA A 867 3.07 1.26 3.26
N LEU A 868 3.37 1.12 1.96
CA LEU A 868 4.63 0.55 1.48
C LEU A 868 5.84 1.37 1.97
N SER A 869 5.78 2.71 1.89
CA SER A 869 6.85 3.59 2.35
C SER A 869 7.14 3.41 3.86
N LEU A 870 6.09 3.24 4.68
CA LEU A 870 6.24 2.96 6.11
C LEU A 870 6.81 1.55 6.38
N CYS A 871 6.43 0.55 5.60
CA CYS A 871 7.03 -0.79 5.70
C CYS A 871 8.53 -0.75 5.38
N LEU A 872 8.93 -0.03 4.33
CA LEU A 872 10.32 0.18 3.97
C LEU A 872 11.10 0.91 5.07
N ALA A 873 10.52 1.97 5.63
CA ALA A 873 11.11 2.70 6.75
C ALA A 873 11.33 1.81 7.98
N GLY A 874 10.31 1.03 8.34
CA GLY A 874 10.39 0.08 9.44
C GLY A 874 11.42 -1.02 9.22
N ARG A 875 11.48 -1.57 8.00
CA ARG A 875 12.48 -2.59 7.62
C ARG A 875 13.90 -2.02 7.71
N LYS A 876 14.17 -0.85 7.12
CA LYS A 876 15.47 -0.17 7.19
C LYS A 876 15.90 0.04 8.64
N ARG A 877 15.00 0.55 9.49
CA ARG A 877 15.28 0.78 10.90
C ARG A 877 15.59 -0.51 11.66
N THR A 878 14.76 -1.53 11.47
CA THR A 878 14.94 -2.82 12.14
C THR A 878 16.27 -3.45 11.74
N HIS A 879 16.59 -3.44 10.45
CA HIS A 879 17.88 -3.94 9.93
C HIS A 879 19.07 -3.18 10.54
N PHE A 880 19.01 -1.85 10.57
CA PHE A 880 20.06 -1.01 11.16
C PHE A 880 20.26 -1.31 12.65
N LEU A 881 19.17 -1.44 13.44
CA LEU A 881 19.24 -1.77 14.85
C LEU A 881 19.76 -3.20 15.11
N MET A 882 19.41 -4.15 14.25
CA MET A 882 19.92 -5.53 14.31
C MET A 882 21.42 -5.58 14.06
N GLN A 883 21.90 -4.83 13.06
CA GLN A 883 23.35 -4.74 12.76
C GLN A 883 24.16 -4.15 13.93
N LEU A 884 23.57 -3.20 14.66
CA LEU A 884 24.18 -2.62 15.86
C LEU A 884 24.06 -3.51 17.10
N GLY A 885 23.32 -4.62 17.04
CA GLY A 885 23.04 -5.47 18.19
C GLY A 885 22.22 -4.75 19.29
N HIS A 886 21.41 -3.75 18.93
CA HIS A 886 20.70 -2.93 19.89
C HIS A 886 19.41 -3.61 20.37
N ASP A 887 19.13 -3.62 21.69
CA ASP A 887 17.93 -4.27 22.27
C ASP A 887 16.60 -3.75 21.70
N ALA A 888 16.56 -2.51 21.24
CA ALA A 888 15.38 -1.93 20.58
C ALA A 888 15.04 -2.55 19.22
N ALA A 889 15.93 -3.39 18.65
CA ALA A 889 15.68 -4.05 17.36
C ALA A 889 14.43 -4.94 17.40
N TYR A 890 14.28 -5.75 18.45
CA TYR A 890 13.08 -6.60 18.62
C TYR A 890 11.80 -5.79 18.84
N ALA A 891 11.89 -4.65 19.53
CA ALA A 891 10.74 -3.75 19.66
C ALA A 891 10.35 -3.13 18.32
N SER A 892 11.33 -2.74 17.49
CA SER A 892 11.12 -2.25 16.13
C SER A 892 10.49 -3.32 15.24
N LEU A 893 10.99 -4.56 15.29
CA LEU A 893 10.44 -5.69 14.55
C LEU A 893 8.98 -5.98 14.94
N ASN A 894 8.67 -6.06 16.23
CA ASN A 894 7.31 -6.28 16.70
C ASN A 894 6.36 -5.17 16.27
N LYS A 895 6.83 -3.93 16.23
CA LYS A 895 6.06 -2.80 15.73
C LYS A 895 5.81 -2.91 14.23
N LEU A 896 6.81 -3.30 13.45
CA LEU A 896 6.67 -3.53 12.01
C LEU A 896 5.67 -4.66 11.71
N LEU A 897 5.74 -5.77 12.45
CA LEU A 897 4.76 -6.86 12.32
C LEU A 897 3.34 -6.41 12.71
N SER A 898 3.21 -5.57 13.74
CA SER A 898 1.89 -5.02 14.12
C SER A 898 1.34 -4.08 13.06
N LEU A 899 2.20 -3.37 12.34
CA LEU A 899 1.87 -2.49 11.25
C LEU A 899 1.32 -3.27 10.05
N HIS A 900 1.97 -4.36 9.67
CA HIS A 900 1.46 -5.27 8.63
C HIS A 900 0.06 -5.81 8.98
N ARG A 901 -0.20 -6.16 10.24
CA ARG A 901 -1.54 -6.59 10.69
C ARG A 901 -2.59 -5.48 10.60
N ILE A 902 -2.23 -4.22 10.84
CA ILE A 902 -3.12 -3.08 10.65
C ILE A 902 -3.46 -2.94 9.16
N PHE A 903 -2.46 -3.03 8.29
CA PHE A 903 -2.66 -2.93 6.84
C PHE A 903 -3.50 -4.08 6.28
N ALA A 904 -3.31 -5.29 6.78
CA ALA A 904 -4.15 -6.44 6.43
C ALA A 904 -5.64 -6.25 6.77
N ARG A 905 -5.96 -5.37 7.71
CA ARG A 905 -7.34 -5.02 8.10
C ARG A 905 -7.90 -3.79 7.39
N THR A 906 -7.05 -3.01 6.72
CA THR A 906 -7.46 -1.79 6.01
C THR A 906 -7.98 -2.17 4.63
N PRO A 907 -9.25 -1.89 4.30
CA PRO A 907 -9.88 -2.36 3.05
C PRO A 907 -9.14 -1.95 1.78
N GLU A 908 -8.61 -0.73 1.74
CA GLU A 908 -7.93 -0.16 0.57
C GLU A 908 -6.57 -0.80 0.30
N ILE A 909 -5.93 -1.35 1.33
CA ILE A 909 -4.53 -1.81 1.28
C ILE A 909 -4.43 -3.34 1.28
N ARG A 910 -5.36 -4.03 1.95
CA ARG A 910 -5.32 -5.49 2.15
C ARG A 910 -5.22 -6.32 0.87
N SER A 911 -5.70 -5.77 -0.25
CA SER A 911 -5.67 -6.41 -1.57
C SER A 911 -4.37 -6.19 -2.35
N CYS A 912 -3.33 -5.57 -1.75
CA CYS A 912 -2.04 -5.34 -2.38
C CYS A 912 -1.12 -6.56 -2.24
N PRO A 913 -0.82 -7.32 -3.32
CA PRO A 913 0.05 -8.50 -3.23
C PRO A 913 1.46 -8.19 -2.75
N LEU A 914 2.07 -7.08 -3.19
CA LEU A 914 3.43 -6.70 -2.80
C LEU A 914 3.58 -6.52 -1.28
N LEU A 915 2.55 -6.01 -0.62
CA LEU A 915 2.58 -5.82 0.83
C LEU A 915 2.66 -7.16 1.57
N TRP A 916 1.92 -8.17 1.10
CA TRP A 916 1.96 -9.53 1.63
C TRP A 916 3.30 -10.20 1.36
N ARG A 917 3.86 -10.00 0.16
CA ARG A 917 5.18 -10.49 -0.22
C ARG A 917 6.29 -9.88 0.66
N ILE A 918 6.23 -8.57 0.95
CA ILE A 918 7.15 -7.92 1.90
C ILE A 918 6.99 -8.51 3.30
N TYR A 919 5.78 -8.83 3.73
CA TYR A 919 5.54 -9.46 5.03
C TYR A 919 6.16 -10.87 5.09
N MET A 920 5.98 -11.68 4.05
CA MET A 920 6.61 -13.00 3.94
C MET A 920 8.14 -12.90 3.92
N LEU A 921 8.71 -11.94 3.19
CA LEU A 921 10.15 -11.65 3.17
C LEU A 921 10.67 -11.35 4.58
N LEU A 922 9.97 -10.53 5.36
CA LEU A 922 10.34 -10.24 6.75
C LEU A 922 10.31 -11.49 7.64
N LEU A 923 9.31 -12.35 7.48
CA LEU A 923 9.25 -13.61 8.24
C LEU A 923 10.47 -14.50 7.95
N ARG A 924 10.92 -14.52 6.70
CA ARG A 924 12.11 -15.26 6.28
C ARG A 924 13.40 -14.62 6.82
N GLU A 925 13.57 -13.31 6.68
CA GLU A 925 14.76 -12.58 7.13
C GLU A 925 15.01 -12.72 8.64
N TYR A 926 13.94 -12.80 9.44
CA TYR A 926 14.03 -12.89 10.90
C TYR A 926 13.69 -14.27 11.49
N ASN A 927 13.66 -15.33 10.65
CA ASN A 927 13.42 -16.72 11.06
C ASN A 927 12.11 -16.91 11.87
N LEU A 928 11.05 -16.23 11.43
CA LEU A 928 9.72 -16.32 12.06
C LEU A 928 8.74 -17.24 11.30
N CYS A 929 9.23 -17.93 10.27
CA CYS A 929 8.43 -18.77 9.37
C CYS A 929 7.68 -19.89 10.12
N GLU A 930 8.34 -20.62 11.02
CA GLU A 930 7.73 -21.71 11.79
C GLU A 930 6.54 -21.27 12.67
N LYS A 931 6.58 -20.02 13.14
CA LYS A 931 5.57 -19.51 14.08
C LYS A 931 4.38 -18.83 13.40
N LYS A 932 4.58 -18.24 12.22
CA LYS A 932 3.60 -17.36 11.57
C LYS A 932 3.44 -17.62 10.09
N GLY A 933 4.29 -18.41 9.48
CA GLY A 933 4.29 -18.59 8.03
C GLY A 933 2.97 -19.11 7.50
N GLU A 934 2.40 -20.11 8.14
CA GLU A 934 1.12 -20.72 7.79
C GLU A 934 -0.05 -19.73 7.94
N GLU A 935 -0.11 -19.01 9.08
CA GLU A 935 -1.14 -18.00 9.33
C GLU A 935 -1.12 -16.92 8.24
N VAL A 936 0.06 -16.38 7.92
CA VAL A 936 0.22 -15.32 6.91
C VAL A 936 -0.10 -15.83 5.50
N TYR A 937 0.26 -17.08 5.17
CA TYR A 937 -0.13 -17.71 3.92
C TYR A 937 -1.66 -17.76 3.76
N HIS A 938 -2.37 -18.30 4.74
CA HIS A 938 -3.83 -18.41 4.66
C HIS A 938 -4.52 -17.03 4.60
N GLU A 939 -4.05 -16.06 5.38
CA GLU A 939 -4.57 -14.69 5.32
C GLU A 939 -4.32 -14.04 3.95
N SER A 940 -3.12 -14.18 3.41
CA SER A 940 -2.75 -13.58 2.13
C SER A 940 -3.53 -14.16 0.94
N VAL A 941 -3.69 -15.49 0.91
CA VAL A 941 -4.49 -16.17 -0.13
C VAL A 941 -5.98 -15.86 0.01
N ALA A 942 -6.48 -15.67 1.23
CA ALA A 942 -7.87 -15.27 1.44
C ALA A 942 -8.18 -13.87 0.86
N LEU A 943 -7.17 -12.99 0.79
CA LEU A 943 -7.33 -11.61 0.33
C LEU A 943 -6.83 -11.37 -1.10
N CYS A 944 -5.87 -12.15 -1.57
CA CYS A 944 -5.26 -12.03 -2.91
C CYS A 944 -5.16 -13.38 -3.61
N PRO A 945 -6.28 -14.10 -3.85
CA PRO A 945 -6.25 -15.46 -4.39
C PRO A 945 -5.76 -15.55 -5.84
N TRP A 946 -5.75 -14.46 -6.58
CA TRP A 946 -5.29 -14.37 -7.98
C TRP A 946 -3.78 -14.21 -8.13
N ALA A 947 -3.08 -13.82 -7.06
CA ALA A 947 -1.68 -13.45 -7.13
C ALA A 947 -0.78 -14.69 -7.00
N ARG A 948 -0.35 -15.27 -8.12
CA ARG A 948 0.53 -16.45 -8.18
C ARG A 948 1.78 -16.30 -7.31
N ASN A 949 2.38 -15.12 -7.30
CA ASN A 949 3.63 -14.87 -6.58
C ASN A 949 3.52 -15.04 -5.06
N ILE A 950 2.33 -14.85 -4.49
CA ILE A 950 2.06 -15.13 -3.07
C ILE A 950 2.23 -16.62 -2.78
N TYR A 951 1.76 -17.50 -3.66
CA TYR A 951 1.91 -18.95 -3.52
C TYR A 951 3.37 -19.38 -3.67
N ILE A 952 4.11 -18.75 -4.59
CA ILE A 952 5.54 -19.01 -4.78
C ILE A 952 6.34 -18.61 -3.53
N ASP A 953 6.13 -17.38 -3.01
CA ASP A 953 6.79 -16.91 -1.79
C ASP A 953 6.37 -17.74 -0.56
N ALA A 954 5.11 -18.21 -0.51
CA ALA A 954 4.62 -19.08 0.56
C ALA A 954 5.31 -20.46 0.61
N ALA A 955 5.74 -21.00 -0.52
CA ALA A 955 6.48 -22.25 -0.55
C ALA A 955 7.87 -22.15 0.12
N GLU A 956 8.44 -20.95 0.24
CA GLU A 956 9.63 -20.70 1.05
C GLU A 956 9.30 -20.52 2.55
N VAL A 957 8.17 -19.88 2.85
CA VAL A 957 7.80 -19.47 4.20
C VAL A 957 7.09 -20.61 4.96
N ALA A 958 6.32 -21.44 4.26
CA ALA A 958 5.59 -22.59 4.81
C ALA A 958 5.83 -23.87 3.98
N PRO A 959 7.06 -24.42 3.95
CA PRO A 959 7.41 -25.57 3.12
C PRO A 959 6.59 -26.84 3.42
N GLN A 960 6.05 -26.96 4.62
CA GLN A 960 5.16 -28.07 5.02
C GLN A 960 3.84 -28.09 4.22
N LEU A 961 3.42 -26.94 3.67
CA LEU A 961 2.19 -26.82 2.89
C LEU A 961 2.41 -26.93 1.37
N LEU A 962 3.63 -27.28 0.92
CA LEU A 962 4.01 -27.27 -0.49
C LEU A 962 3.01 -27.98 -1.41
N THR A 963 2.59 -29.19 -1.06
CA THR A 963 1.62 -29.96 -1.86
C THR A 963 0.28 -29.24 -1.95
N GLN A 964 -0.22 -28.73 -0.84
CA GLN A 964 -1.47 -27.95 -0.81
C GLN A 964 -1.36 -26.68 -1.66
N ILE A 965 -0.22 -25.97 -1.59
CA ILE A 965 0.03 -24.78 -2.39
C ILE A 965 -0.03 -25.11 -3.89
N GLN A 966 0.64 -26.17 -4.31
CA GLN A 966 0.64 -26.63 -5.71
C GLN A 966 -0.77 -27.04 -6.18
N ASP A 967 -1.54 -27.75 -5.34
CA ASP A 967 -2.91 -28.15 -5.65
C ASP A 967 -3.83 -26.94 -5.82
N VAL A 968 -3.69 -25.90 -4.97
CA VAL A 968 -4.48 -24.67 -5.09
C VAL A 968 -4.11 -23.87 -6.34
N ILE A 969 -2.81 -23.76 -6.69
CA ILE A 969 -2.38 -23.13 -7.94
C ILE A 969 -3.07 -23.79 -9.13
N ARG A 970 -3.14 -25.12 -9.13
CA ARG A 970 -3.75 -25.93 -10.19
C ARG A 970 -5.27 -25.79 -10.20
N GLU A 971 -5.95 -25.79 -9.06
CA GLU A 971 -7.39 -25.61 -8.95
C GLU A 971 -7.84 -24.24 -9.47
N LYS A 972 -7.05 -23.21 -9.23
CA LYS A 972 -7.32 -21.83 -9.70
C LYS A 972 -6.87 -21.59 -11.15
N GLU A 973 -6.23 -22.56 -11.76
CA GLU A 973 -5.64 -22.49 -13.10
C GLU A 973 -4.56 -21.40 -13.25
N LEU A 974 -3.89 -21.05 -12.15
CA LEU A 974 -2.72 -20.18 -12.20
C LEU A 974 -1.58 -20.90 -12.96
N ARG A 975 -0.71 -20.12 -13.57
CA ARG A 975 0.39 -20.68 -14.37
C ARG A 975 1.40 -21.40 -13.46
N MET A 976 1.69 -22.63 -13.79
CA MET A 976 2.78 -23.42 -13.25
C MET A 976 3.59 -23.98 -14.43
N HIS A 977 4.89 -23.71 -14.43
CA HIS A 977 5.78 -24.10 -15.53
C HIS A 977 6.31 -25.53 -15.38
N VAL A 978 6.31 -26.05 -14.15
CA VAL A 978 6.62 -27.47 -13.89
C VAL A 978 5.34 -28.27 -14.07
N THR A 979 5.35 -29.23 -14.98
CA THR A 979 4.15 -30.03 -15.30
C THR A 979 3.78 -30.97 -14.14
N PRO A 980 2.53 -31.47 -14.05
CA PRO A 980 2.13 -32.41 -13.01
C PRO A 980 2.94 -33.70 -13.01
N GLU A 981 3.34 -34.17 -14.18
CA GLU A 981 4.17 -35.36 -14.38
C GLU A 981 5.55 -35.14 -13.80
N GLU A 982 6.19 -34.00 -14.11
CA GLU A 982 7.48 -33.60 -13.55
C GLU A 982 7.42 -33.44 -12.04
N LEU A 983 6.32 -32.90 -11.50
CA LEU A 983 6.11 -32.81 -10.06
C LEU A 983 6.06 -34.21 -9.39
N ASN A 984 5.44 -35.19 -10.02
CA ASN A 984 5.41 -36.55 -9.53
C ASN A 984 6.80 -37.18 -9.55
N ILE A 985 7.58 -36.92 -10.59
CA ILE A 985 9.00 -37.36 -10.65
C ILE A 985 9.80 -36.72 -9.51
N LEU A 986 9.65 -35.41 -9.31
CA LEU A 986 10.35 -34.70 -8.22
C LEU A 986 9.94 -35.20 -6.84
N ARG A 987 8.71 -35.66 -6.66
CA ARG A 987 8.20 -36.27 -5.43
C ARG A 987 8.63 -37.72 -5.25
N GLY A 988 9.23 -38.34 -6.24
CA GLY A 988 9.65 -39.77 -6.20
C GLY A 988 8.49 -40.75 -6.27
N HIS A 989 7.38 -40.38 -6.91
CA HIS A 989 6.19 -41.20 -7.09
C HIS A 989 6.16 -41.97 -8.42
N LEU A 990 7.28 -42.08 -9.11
CA LEU A 990 7.46 -42.88 -10.32
C LEU A 990 8.31 -44.13 -10.05
#